data_eee8662f6b4abab8edf0c06b966b1fff
#
_entry.id   eee8662f6b4abab8edf0c06b966b1fff
#
_cell.length_a   1.000
_cell.length_b   1.000
_cell.length_c   1.000
_cell.angle_alpha   90.00
_cell.angle_beta   90.00
_cell.angle_gamma   90.00
#
_symmetry.space_group_name_H-M   'P 1'
#
loop_
_entity.id
_entity.type
_entity.pdbx_description
1 polymer ?
#
loop_
_entity_poly.entity_id
_entity_poly.type
_entity_poly.pdbx_seq_one_letter_code
_entity_poly.pdbx_strand_id
1 'polypeptide(L)'
;MDVVTGRIGIDDVAPAISGGRYPAKAVVGEVVPVAATVWREGHEAVAATLVVRCLGPSYPQLSEGPLRRISAPREKDTSATRIKPLHIPMQPGGALDRFHASFVPDREGLWTFRVDGWGDPIATWRHNVEAKLEAGQGAAELANDLEIGARLFERAAAGVPRKRRGPLLASAEALRTQDDPGARFQHALSDDVQVLLAEFPLRDLLTRGTQYGIWVDRTRALYGSWYELFPRSTGGVGPDGRPMHGTLATASADLARVAAMGFDVVYLPPVHPIGEINRKGRNNNPIAEPGEVGSPWAIGSAAGGHDAIHPELGTLKDFDRFVSTARKLGLEVALDLALQCAPDHPWVSAHPEWFTELPDGTIAYAENPPKKYQDIYPLNFDTDPAGLYTEVLRVVQHWISHGVKIFRVDNPHTKPPDFWQWLIEEVKAADPDVLFLSEAFTRPARLYGLARLGFTQSYTYFTWRTAKSEIAEFGREIAAQADVARPNLFVNTPDILHASLQYGGPGMFAIRAVLAGTLSPTWGVYSGYELYEHAPLREGSEEYLDSEKYQLRPRDYQGAAARGESLEPFITRLNEIRRLHPALHQLRNITFHHVENDALLAYSKFDPVTGDAVLVVVNLNPFGAEDGTIWLDLPALGLDWHETFWVRDELTGEQYRWGQANYVRLDPLTPSRQVAHILNLPQVRESARTHLVFRP
;
A
#
# COMPACT_ATOMS: atom_id res chain seq x y z
N MET A 1 12.19 15.34 -19.03
CA MET A 1 11.68 16.22 -17.94
C MET A 1 11.28 17.52 -18.60
N ASP A 2 9.98 17.82 -18.61
CA ASP A 2 9.52 19.10 -19.12
C ASP A 2 9.74 20.15 -18.03
N VAL A 3 10.81 20.91 -18.16
CA VAL A 3 11.09 22.07 -17.31
C VAL A 3 10.02 23.11 -17.61
N VAL A 4 9.20 23.45 -16.63
CA VAL A 4 8.27 24.57 -16.78
C VAL A 4 9.09 25.86 -16.74
N THR A 5 9.38 26.41 -17.90
CA THR A 5 10.14 27.66 -18.07
C THR A 5 9.24 28.86 -17.85
N GLY A 6 8.99 29.21 -16.58
CA GLY A 6 8.50 30.52 -16.15
C GLY A 6 9.65 31.38 -15.60
N ARG A 7 9.31 32.46 -14.91
CA ARG A 7 10.30 33.26 -14.16
C ARG A 7 10.83 32.53 -12.91
N ILE A 8 10.06 31.58 -12.40
CA ILE A 8 10.42 30.69 -11.29
C ILE A 8 10.60 29.30 -11.87
N GLY A 9 11.77 28.67 -11.64
CA GLY A 9 12.02 27.27 -11.96
C GLY A 9 11.30 26.36 -10.96
N ILE A 10 10.69 25.28 -11.46
CA ILE A 10 10.01 24.26 -10.65
C ILE A 10 10.44 22.89 -11.15
N ASP A 11 11.28 22.22 -10.36
CA ASP A 11 11.92 20.96 -10.72
C ASP A 11 11.68 19.88 -9.66
N ASP A 12 12.02 18.63 -10.00
CA ASP A 12 12.00 17.48 -9.10
C ASP A 12 10.70 17.34 -8.29
N VAL A 13 9.56 17.56 -8.95
CA VAL A 13 8.25 17.42 -8.31
C VAL A 13 7.98 15.95 -8.00
N ALA A 14 7.67 15.65 -6.76
CA ALA A 14 7.29 14.32 -6.29
C ALA A 14 5.94 14.38 -5.54
N PRO A 15 5.07 13.36 -5.75
CA PRO A 15 5.23 12.19 -6.60
C PRO A 15 4.96 12.50 -8.09
N ALA A 16 5.83 12.05 -8.99
CA ALA A 16 5.65 12.20 -10.44
C ALA A 16 5.98 10.87 -11.14
N ILE A 17 5.01 9.98 -11.23
CA ILE A 17 5.22 8.61 -11.71
C ILE A 17 5.46 8.61 -13.23
N SER A 18 6.64 8.15 -13.65
CA SER A 18 7.08 8.15 -15.05
C SER A 18 6.88 9.52 -15.72
N GLY A 19 7.29 10.60 -15.04
CA GLY A 19 7.13 11.97 -15.54
C GLY A 19 5.68 12.46 -15.56
N GLY A 20 4.78 11.86 -14.79
CA GLY A 20 3.36 12.19 -14.72
C GLY A 20 2.47 11.40 -15.69
N ARG A 21 3.03 10.41 -16.42
CA ARG A 21 2.25 9.55 -17.32
C ARG A 21 1.21 8.72 -16.55
N TYR A 22 1.55 8.22 -15.35
CA TYR A 22 0.66 7.46 -14.49
C TYR A 22 0.31 8.25 -13.23
N PRO A 23 -0.90 8.10 -12.68
CA PRO A 23 -1.23 8.68 -11.40
C PRO A 23 -0.42 7.99 -10.28
N ALA A 24 -0.02 8.77 -9.28
CA ALA A 24 0.46 8.21 -8.03
C ALA A 24 -0.70 7.53 -7.28
N LYS A 25 -0.37 6.61 -6.38
CA LYS A 25 -1.36 5.88 -5.57
C LYS A 25 -1.53 6.52 -4.19
N ALA A 26 -2.77 6.63 -3.75
CA ALA A 26 -3.11 6.95 -2.37
C ALA A 26 -4.43 6.24 -1.98
N VAL A 27 -4.75 6.25 -0.70
CA VAL A 27 -6.07 5.85 -0.18
C VAL A 27 -6.68 7.00 0.63
N VAL A 28 -7.98 6.93 0.86
CA VAL A 28 -8.69 7.87 1.75
C VAL A 28 -8.03 7.86 3.13
N GLY A 29 -7.71 9.05 3.65
CA GLY A 29 -7.09 9.20 4.96
C GLY A 29 -5.57 9.01 5.01
N GLU A 30 -4.93 8.65 3.90
CA GLU A 30 -3.47 8.56 3.82
C GLU A 30 -2.82 9.94 3.72
N VAL A 31 -1.69 10.12 4.41
CA VAL A 31 -0.88 11.34 4.27
C VAL A 31 -0.08 11.26 2.97
N VAL A 32 -0.37 12.15 2.03
CA VAL A 32 0.33 12.23 0.74
C VAL A 32 1.35 13.36 0.79
N PRO A 33 2.65 13.07 0.88
CA PRO A 33 3.68 14.08 0.82
C PRO A 33 3.91 14.56 -0.61
N VAL A 34 4.10 15.86 -0.76
CA VAL A 34 4.50 16.50 -2.04
C VAL A 34 5.73 17.34 -1.79
N ALA A 35 6.70 17.22 -2.68
CA ALA A 35 7.92 18.00 -2.63
C ALA A 35 8.28 18.54 -4.02
N ALA A 36 8.98 19.67 -4.07
CA ALA A 36 9.52 20.23 -5.30
C ALA A 36 10.74 21.07 -5.02
N THR A 37 11.65 21.20 -5.99
CA THR A 37 12.71 22.19 -6.00
C THR A 37 12.19 23.45 -6.67
N VAL A 38 12.23 24.60 -6.00
CA VAL A 38 11.72 25.88 -6.52
C VAL A 38 12.79 26.94 -6.40
N TRP A 39 13.18 27.55 -7.51
CA TRP A 39 14.32 28.46 -7.57
C TRP A 39 14.12 29.58 -8.60
N ARG A 40 14.89 30.64 -8.46
CA ARG A 40 15.01 31.73 -9.44
C ARG A 40 16.43 32.28 -9.47
N GLU A 41 16.70 33.14 -10.43
CA GLU A 41 17.93 33.92 -10.50
C GLU A 41 18.07 34.91 -9.34
N GLY A 42 19.31 35.25 -8.95
CA GLY A 42 19.60 36.25 -7.93
C GLY A 42 19.53 35.73 -6.51
N HIS A 43 19.26 36.59 -5.55
CA HIS A 43 19.24 36.31 -4.11
C HIS A 43 17.84 36.54 -3.49
N GLU A 44 16.84 36.80 -4.32
CA GLU A 44 15.50 37.07 -3.84
C GLU A 44 14.82 35.79 -3.39
N ALA A 45 14.05 35.92 -2.32
CA ALA A 45 13.29 34.82 -1.75
C ALA A 45 12.22 34.30 -2.72
N VAL A 46 12.10 32.98 -2.77
CA VAL A 46 11.00 32.27 -3.43
C VAL A 46 10.15 31.54 -2.42
N ALA A 47 8.93 31.29 -2.79
CA ALA A 47 8.01 30.45 -2.03
C ALA A 47 7.18 29.57 -2.97
N ALA A 48 6.57 28.55 -2.42
CA ALA A 48 5.77 27.59 -3.17
C ALA A 48 4.41 27.35 -2.54
N THR A 49 3.45 27.00 -3.38
CA THR A 49 2.09 26.62 -2.97
C THR A 49 1.71 25.32 -3.67
N LEU A 50 1.36 24.33 -2.89
CA LEU A 50 0.73 23.12 -3.40
C LEU A 50 -0.75 23.38 -3.66
N VAL A 51 -1.19 23.14 -4.90
CA VAL A 51 -2.60 23.29 -5.31
C VAL A 51 -3.16 21.90 -5.60
N VAL A 52 -4.13 21.47 -4.78
CA VAL A 52 -4.73 20.14 -4.86
C VAL A 52 -6.20 20.24 -5.26
N ARG A 53 -6.68 19.32 -6.08
CA ARG A 53 -8.07 19.30 -6.53
C ARG A 53 -8.57 17.86 -6.74
N CYS A 54 -9.74 17.53 -6.19
CA CYS A 54 -10.48 16.33 -6.55
C CYS A 54 -11.25 16.57 -7.86
N LEU A 55 -11.10 15.64 -8.82
CA LEU A 55 -11.80 15.67 -10.11
C LEU A 55 -13.03 14.76 -10.15
N GLY A 56 -13.16 13.83 -9.18
CA GLY A 56 -14.29 12.91 -9.09
C GLY A 56 -13.92 11.43 -9.25
N PRO A 57 -14.92 10.55 -9.34
CA PRO A 57 -14.72 9.11 -9.26
C PRO A 57 -14.23 8.45 -10.56
N SER A 58 -14.09 9.19 -11.65
CA SER A 58 -13.73 8.61 -12.95
C SER A 58 -12.28 8.14 -12.97
N TYR A 59 -12.06 6.84 -13.14
CA TYR A 59 -10.72 6.27 -13.30
C TYR A 59 -10.05 6.79 -14.59
N PRO A 60 -8.77 7.18 -14.55
CA PRO A 60 -8.08 7.66 -15.76
C PRO A 60 -7.92 6.53 -16.78
N GLN A 61 -8.18 6.82 -18.04
CA GLN A 61 -8.00 5.89 -19.15
C GLN A 61 -6.76 6.30 -19.94
N LEU A 62 -5.69 5.54 -19.78
CA LEU A 62 -4.37 5.80 -20.34
C LEU A 62 -3.97 4.78 -21.41
N SER A 63 -4.73 3.66 -21.53
CA SER A 63 -4.47 2.61 -22.51
C SER A 63 -4.68 3.11 -23.95
N GLU A 64 -3.75 2.74 -24.82
CA GLU A 64 -3.82 3.02 -26.28
C GLU A 64 -4.14 1.76 -27.10
N GLY A 65 -4.60 0.69 -26.43
CA GLY A 65 -4.80 -0.64 -27.00
C GLY A 65 -5.81 -0.69 -28.15
N PRO A 66 -5.83 -1.78 -28.95
CA PRO A 66 -6.65 -1.94 -30.16
C PRO A 66 -8.15 -1.88 -29.89
N LEU A 67 -8.59 -2.04 -28.64
CA LEU A 67 -9.99 -2.04 -28.25
C LEU A 67 -10.54 -0.68 -27.77
N ARG A 68 -9.72 0.37 -27.75
CA ARG A 68 -10.19 1.74 -27.39
C ARG A 68 -11.34 2.24 -28.29
N ARG A 69 -11.53 1.66 -29.46
CA ARG A 69 -12.62 1.98 -30.39
C ARG A 69 -13.94 1.26 -30.08
N ILE A 70 -13.95 0.28 -29.17
CA ILE A 70 -15.14 -0.52 -28.83
C ILE A 70 -15.88 0.11 -27.66
N SER A 71 -15.20 0.81 -26.76
CA SER A 71 -15.82 1.54 -25.67
C SER A 71 -16.47 2.82 -26.23
N ALA A 72 -17.79 2.87 -26.26
CA ALA A 72 -18.51 4.10 -26.60
C ALA A 72 -18.08 5.23 -25.64
N PRO A 73 -17.92 6.47 -26.11
CA PRO A 73 -17.62 7.57 -25.20
C PRO A 73 -18.74 7.67 -24.17
N ARG A 74 -18.40 7.43 -22.90
CA ARG A 74 -19.33 7.61 -21.80
C ARG A 74 -19.75 9.09 -21.74
N GLU A 75 -21.03 9.33 -21.58
CA GLU A 75 -21.55 10.68 -21.37
C GLU A 75 -20.72 11.37 -20.27
N LYS A 76 -20.23 12.56 -20.57
CA LYS A 76 -19.53 13.38 -19.59
C LYS A 76 -20.49 13.60 -18.43
N ASP A 77 -20.19 13.01 -17.28
CA ASP A 77 -20.91 13.30 -16.05
C ASP A 77 -20.70 14.80 -15.71
N THR A 78 -21.68 15.61 -16.08
CA THR A 78 -21.69 17.05 -15.85
C THR A 78 -22.11 17.41 -14.42
N SER A 79 -22.41 16.40 -13.59
CA SER A 79 -22.87 16.60 -12.20
C SER A 79 -21.72 16.77 -11.18
N ALA A 80 -20.44 16.69 -11.61
CA ALA A 80 -19.31 16.92 -10.74
C ALA A 80 -19.37 18.33 -10.11
N THR A 81 -19.84 18.39 -8.90
CA THR A 81 -19.81 19.62 -8.06
C THR A 81 -18.39 20.15 -8.11
N ARG A 82 -18.17 21.35 -8.63
CA ARG A 82 -16.83 21.96 -8.75
C ARG A 82 -16.28 22.21 -7.34
N ILE A 83 -15.58 21.20 -6.81
CA ILE A 83 -14.87 21.35 -5.54
C ILE A 83 -13.76 22.38 -5.75
N LYS A 84 -13.73 23.38 -4.87
CA LYS A 84 -12.68 24.42 -4.93
C LYS A 84 -11.32 23.79 -4.69
N PRO A 85 -10.27 24.17 -5.45
CA PRO A 85 -8.93 23.68 -5.17
C PRO A 85 -8.48 24.12 -3.77
N LEU A 86 -7.79 23.23 -3.10
CA LEU A 86 -7.09 23.49 -1.86
C LEU A 86 -5.72 24.11 -2.19
N HIS A 87 -5.37 25.20 -1.50
CA HIS A 87 -4.08 25.86 -1.64
C HIS A 87 -3.30 25.71 -0.32
N ILE A 88 -2.23 24.97 -0.33
CA ILE A 88 -1.41 24.66 0.85
C ILE A 88 -0.04 25.33 0.69
N PRO A 89 0.35 26.25 1.61
CA PRO A 89 1.70 26.79 1.64
C PRO A 89 2.72 25.65 1.81
N MET A 90 3.74 25.63 0.96
CA MET A 90 4.84 24.67 1.12
C MET A 90 5.92 25.27 2.02
N GLN A 91 6.52 24.41 2.85
CA GLN A 91 7.58 24.78 3.76
C GLN A 91 8.95 24.45 3.16
N PRO A 92 9.96 25.31 3.29
CA PRO A 92 11.34 24.96 2.93
C PRO A 92 11.91 23.94 3.91
N GLY A 93 12.74 23.01 3.43
CA GLY A 93 13.40 22.05 4.30
C GLY A 93 14.03 20.88 3.56
N GLY A 94 14.91 20.17 4.26
CA GLY A 94 15.60 18.98 3.78
C GLY A 94 16.84 19.26 2.94
N ALA A 95 16.76 20.13 1.94
CA ALA A 95 17.87 20.59 1.10
C ALA A 95 17.63 22.04 0.68
N LEU A 96 18.65 22.68 0.12
CA LEU A 96 18.51 24.01 -0.46
C LEU A 96 17.46 24.00 -1.58
N ASP A 97 16.64 25.05 -1.62
CA ASP A 97 15.58 25.25 -2.61
C ASP A 97 14.49 24.15 -2.62
N ARG A 98 14.51 23.22 -1.65
CA ARG A 98 13.50 22.16 -1.52
C ARG A 98 12.34 22.61 -0.67
N PHE A 99 11.12 22.42 -1.19
CA PHE A 99 9.87 22.74 -0.54
C PHE A 99 8.99 21.50 -0.37
N HIS A 100 8.29 21.43 0.77
CA HIS A 100 7.47 20.28 1.15
C HIS A 100 6.09 20.73 1.62
N ALA A 101 5.08 19.94 1.30
CA ALA A 101 3.76 20.00 1.90
C ALA A 101 3.14 18.61 1.89
N SER A 102 2.09 18.41 2.69
CA SER A 102 1.31 17.17 2.66
C SER A 102 -0.17 17.51 2.62
N PHE A 103 -0.96 16.60 2.07
CA PHE A 103 -2.42 16.67 2.17
C PHE A 103 -2.99 15.28 2.45
N VAL A 104 -4.23 15.23 2.93
CA VAL A 104 -4.95 14.00 3.25
C VAL A 104 -6.22 13.99 2.41
N PRO A 105 -6.35 13.10 1.42
CA PRO A 105 -7.58 12.97 0.64
C PRO A 105 -8.72 12.45 1.52
N ASP A 106 -9.87 13.10 1.44
CA ASP A 106 -11.08 12.78 2.23
C ASP A 106 -12.07 11.88 1.50
N ARG A 107 -11.82 11.58 0.24
CA ARG A 107 -12.69 10.76 -0.63
C ARG A 107 -11.93 10.08 -1.75
N GLU A 108 -12.52 9.01 -2.25
CA GLU A 108 -12.02 8.24 -3.39
C GLU A 108 -12.12 9.02 -4.71
N GLY A 109 -11.33 8.58 -5.69
CA GLY A 109 -11.38 9.07 -7.06
C GLY A 109 -10.07 9.70 -7.55
N LEU A 110 -10.17 10.36 -8.69
CA LEU A 110 -9.03 11.04 -9.31
C LEU A 110 -8.83 12.41 -8.67
N TRP A 111 -7.65 12.61 -8.13
CA TRP A 111 -7.15 13.87 -7.63
C TRP A 111 -6.03 14.37 -8.53
N THR A 112 -5.83 15.67 -8.55
CA THR A 112 -4.67 16.28 -9.20
C THR A 112 -3.99 17.25 -8.25
N PHE A 113 -2.68 17.39 -8.43
CA PHE A 113 -1.91 18.41 -7.75
C PHE A 113 -0.92 19.07 -8.71
N ARG A 114 -0.50 20.28 -8.36
CA ARG A 114 0.63 20.98 -8.96
C ARG A 114 1.29 21.86 -7.92
N VAL A 115 2.54 22.18 -8.15
CA VAL A 115 3.27 23.18 -7.34
C VAL A 115 3.30 24.48 -8.12
N ASP A 116 2.85 25.55 -7.48
CA ASP A 116 2.93 26.92 -8.01
C ASP A 116 4.09 27.62 -7.29
N GLY A 117 5.13 28.04 -8.02
CA GLY A 117 6.28 28.80 -7.51
C GLY A 117 6.08 30.29 -7.70
N TRP A 118 6.51 31.12 -6.74
CA TRP A 118 6.38 32.56 -6.81
C TRP A 118 7.49 33.28 -6.03
N GLY A 119 7.83 34.50 -6.44
CA GLY A 119 8.76 35.34 -5.72
C GLY A 119 8.07 35.99 -4.51
N ASP A 120 8.73 35.93 -3.33
CA ASP A 120 8.25 36.55 -2.10
C ASP A 120 8.96 37.89 -1.85
N PRO A 121 8.41 39.01 -2.33
CA PRO A 121 9.06 40.30 -2.19
C PRO A 121 9.09 40.79 -0.74
N ILE A 122 8.18 40.35 0.11
CA ILE A 122 8.18 40.71 1.54
C ILE A 122 9.28 39.94 2.28
N ALA A 123 9.42 38.66 2.03
CA ALA A 123 10.52 37.88 2.61
C ALA A 123 11.89 38.38 2.15
N THR A 124 12.02 38.72 0.86
CA THR A 124 13.24 39.35 0.30
C THR A 124 13.55 40.66 1.01
N TRP A 125 12.57 41.54 1.13
CA TRP A 125 12.72 42.81 1.82
C TRP A 125 13.09 42.62 3.29
N ARG A 126 12.41 41.73 4.00
CA ARG A 126 12.70 41.42 5.40
C ARG A 126 14.15 40.99 5.61
N HIS A 127 14.59 40.00 4.82
CA HIS A 127 15.97 39.50 4.90
C HIS A 127 17.01 40.62 4.66
N ASN A 128 16.78 41.46 3.66
CA ASN A 128 17.72 42.56 3.34
C ASN A 128 17.76 43.59 4.45
N VAL A 129 16.63 43.96 5.05
CA VAL A 129 16.57 44.96 6.16
C VAL A 129 17.18 44.34 7.42
N GLU A 130 16.92 43.09 7.75
CA GLU A 130 17.54 42.39 8.88
C GLU A 130 19.08 42.39 8.78
N ALA A 131 19.62 41.99 7.63
CA ALA A 131 21.05 41.96 7.39
C ALA A 131 21.70 43.35 7.51
N LYS A 132 21.04 44.41 7.02
CA LYS A 132 21.51 45.80 7.12
C LYS A 132 21.46 46.35 8.55
N LEU A 133 20.41 46.03 9.30
CA LEU A 133 20.29 46.37 10.72
C LEU A 133 21.39 45.67 11.55
N GLU A 134 21.63 44.38 11.31
CA GLU A 134 22.70 43.63 11.96
C GLU A 134 24.10 44.21 11.63
N ALA A 135 24.28 44.78 10.42
CA ALA A 135 25.47 45.50 10.01
C ALA A 135 25.58 46.89 10.60
N GLY A 136 24.62 47.32 11.42
CA GLY A 136 24.63 48.64 12.09
C GLY A 136 24.26 49.84 11.21
N GLN A 137 23.57 49.61 10.07
CA GLN A 137 23.15 50.71 9.19
C GLN A 137 22.05 51.54 9.85
N GLY A 138 22.19 52.87 9.75
CA GLY A 138 21.29 53.83 10.39
C GLY A 138 20.11 54.28 9.53
N ALA A 139 19.30 55.22 10.08
CA ALA A 139 18.09 55.67 9.46
C ALA A 139 18.26 56.27 8.06
N ALA A 140 19.38 56.97 7.80
CA ALA A 140 19.63 57.57 6.49
C ALA A 140 19.93 56.52 5.43
N GLU A 141 20.66 55.47 5.80
CA GLU A 141 21.02 54.34 4.90
C GLU A 141 19.84 53.46 4.59
N LEU A 142 18.95 53.25 5.57
CA LEU A 142 17.76 52.40 5.46
C LEU A 142 16.51 53.09 4.91
N ALA A 143 16.58 54.41 4.64
CA ALA A 143 15.40 55.18 4.26
C ALA A 143 14.67 54.62 3.04
N ASN A 144 15.40 54.20 2.00
CA ASN A 144 14.80 53.58 0.83
C ASN A 144 14.21 52.19 1.12
N ASP A 145 14.90 51.39 1.94
CA ASP A 145 14.47 50.05 2.28
C ASP A 145 13.14 50.07 3.08
N LEU A 146 13.04 51.01 4.00
CA LEU A 146 11.81 51.22 4.81
C LEU A 146 10.63 51.69 3.95
N GLU A 147 10.87 52.63 3.00
CA GLU A 147 9.83 53.04 2.03
C GLU A 147 9.44 51.91 1.07
N ILE A 148 10.40 51.08 0.61
CA ILE A 148 10.11 49.89 -0.17
C ILE A 148 9.19 48.96 0.63
N GLY A 149 9.49 48.71 1.89
CA GLY A 149 8.65 47.89 2.79
C GLY A 149 7.23 48.45 2.91
N ALA A 150 7.10 49.76 3.15
CA ALA A 150 5.80 50.43 3.25
C ALA A 150 4.94 50.20 2.00
N ARG A 151 5.53 50.36 0.81
CA ARG A 151 4.83 50.10 -0.48
C ARG A 151 4.48 48.62 -0.68
N LEU A 152 5.33 47.70 -0.20
CA LEU A 152 5.01 46.28 -0.26
C LEU A 152 3.81 45.92 0.61
N PHE A 153 3.69 46.48 1.83
CA PHE A 153 2.51 46.28 2.69
C PHE A 153 1.25 46.90 2.11
N GLU A 154 1.33 48.09 1.47
CA GLU A 154 0.21 48.68 0.73
C GLU A 154 -0.25 47.78 -0.42
N ARG A 155 0.68 47.21 -1.20
CA ARG A 155 0.36 46.25 -2.26
C ARG A 155 -0.28 44.97 -1.69
N ALA A 156 0.25 44.43 -0.60
CA ALA A 156 -0.31 43.27 0.07
C ALA A 156 -1.75 43.54 0.56
N ALA A 157 -1.97 44.70 1.16
CA ALA A 157 -3.30 45.14 1.62
C ALA A 157 -4.33 45.18 0.48
N ALA A 158 -3.93 45.46 -0.76
CA ALA A 158 -4.84 45.45 -1.91
C ALA A 158 -5.43 44.03 -2.18
N GLY A 159 -4.69 42.96 -1.86
CA GLY A 159 -5.12 41.56 -1.99
C GLY A 159 -5.98 41.03 -0.83
N VAL A 160 -6.07 41.75 0.28
CA VAL A 160 -6.81 41.37 1.50
C VAL A 160 -8.24 41.94 1.51
N PRO A 161 -9.25 41.22 2.03
CA PRO A 161 -10.60 41.76 2.19
C PRO A 161 -10.61 43.11 2.96
N ARG A 162 -11.37 44.09 2.47
CA ARG A 162 -11.32 45.48 2.97
C ARG A 162 -11.40 45.61 4.51
N LYS A 163 -12.21 44.78 5.18
CA LYS A 163 -12.39 44.80 6.65
C LYS A 163 -11.15 44.28 7.41
N ARG A 164 -10.20 43.63 6.76
CA ARG A 164 -9.02 43.02 7.38
C ARG A 164 -7.71 43.71 7.03
N ARG A 165 -7.72 44.76 6.19
CA ARG A 165 -6.50 45.47 5.69
C ARG A 165 -5.77 46.27 6.75
N GLY A 166 -6.45 46.61 7.87
CA GLY A 166 -5.93 47.51 8.89
C GLY A 166 -4.51 47.24 9.34
N PRO A 167 -4.16 46.05 9.78
CA PRO A 167 -2.79 45.74 10.23
C PRO A 167 -1.71 46.02 9.16
N LEU A 168 -1.93 45.61 7.89
CA LEU A 168 -0.98 45.86 6.81
C LEU A 168 -0.78 47.33 6.49
N LEU A 169 -1.87 48.12 6.54
CA LEU A 169 -1.78 49.56 6.34
C LEU A 169 -1.09 50.27 7.51
N ALA A 170 -1.33 49.82 8.75
CA ALA A 170 -0.64 50.29 9.94
C ALA A 170 0.87 49.99 9.88
N SER A 171 1.25 48.79 9.38
CA SER A 171 2.66 48.46 9.12
C SER A 171 3.32 49.38 8.13
N ALA A 172 2.61 49.70 7.02
CA ALA A 172 3.13 50.65 6.03
C ALA A 172 3.33 52.08 6.63
N GLU A 173 2.44 52.52 7.49
CA GLU A 173 2.54 53.80 8.18
C GLU A 173 3.66 53.78 9.22
N ALA A 174 3.80 52.72 10.01
CA ALA A 174 4.85 52.55 11.02
C ALA A 174 6.25 52.64 10.42
N LEU A 175 6.48 52.09 9.21
CA LEU A 175 7.77 52.18 8.50
C LEU A 175 8.13 53.61 8.09
N ARG A 176 7.17 54.56 8.07
CA ARG A 176 7.36 55.97 7.71
C ARG A 176 7.47 56.91 8.90
N THR A 177 7.41 56.42 10.14
CA THR A 177 7.57 57.23 11.35
C THR A 177 8.99 57.72 11.52
N GLN A 178 9.20 58.55 12.56
CA GLN A 178 10.56 59.10 12.89
C GLN A 178 11.26 58.22 13.96
N ASP A 179 10.69 57.10 14.36
CA ASP A 179 11.27 56.21 15.36
C ASP A 179 12.56 55.51 14.84
N ASP A 180 13.26 54.83 15.75
CA ASP A 180 14.42 54.01 15.40
C ASP A 180 14.09 52.99 14.31
N PRO A 181 14.96 52.79 13.28
CA PRO A 181 14.70 51.85 12.18
C PRO A 181 14.38 50.43 12.62
N GLY A 182 15.09 49.92 13.63
CA GLY A 182 14.83 48.58 14.19
C GLY A 182 13.45 48.49 14.85
N ALA A 183 13.04 49.53 15.61
CA ALA A 183 11.70 49.57 16.23
C ALA A 183 10.59 49.61 15.17
N ARG A 184 10.75 50.40 14.11
CA ARG A 184 9.80 50.48 12.98
C ARG A 184 9.68 49.13 12.26
N PHE A 185 10.80 48.50 12.03
CA PHE A 185 10.86 47.16 11.37
C PHE A 185 10.14 46.10 12.19
N GLN A 186 10.43 46.04 13.51
CA GLN A 186 9.77 45.08 14.41
C GLN A 186 8.26 45.33 14.52
N HIS A 187 7.83 46.59 14.60
CA HIS A 187 6.40 46.93 14.64
C HIS A 187 5.67 46.54 13.35
N ALA A 188 6.31 46.68 12.20
CA ALA A 188 5.76 46.31 10.90
C ALA A 188 5.57 44.79 10.71
N LEU A 189 6.28 43.97 11.48
CA LEU A 189 6.22 42.50 11.42
C LEU A 189 5.46 41.86 12.60
N SER A 190 4.47 42.58 13.14
CA SER A 190 3.62 42.07 14.23
C SER A 190 2.93 40.73 13.86
N ASP A 191 2.55 39.93 14.85
CA ASP A 191 1.92 38.60 14.66
C ASP A 191 0.68 38.66 13.78
N ASP A 192 -0.17 39.70 13.95
CA ASP A 192 -1.38 39.90 13.13
C ASP A 192 -1.04 40.10 11.65
N VAL A 193 0.09 40.75 11.35
CA VAL A 193 0.57 40.93 9.98
C VAL A 193 1.09 39.64 9.40
N GLN A 194 1.85 38.88 10.19
CA GLN A 194 2.36 37.57 9.74
C GLN A 194 1.23 36.58 9.42
N VAL A 195 0.19 36.53 10.25
CA VAL A 195 -1.02 35.73 10.00
C VAL A 195 -1.71 36.15 8.70
N LEU A 196 -1.85 37.46 8.45
CA LEU A 196 -2.47 37.95 7.22
C LEU A 196 -1.62 37.64 5.97
N LEU A 197 -0.31 37.77 6.05
CA LEU A 197 0.58 37.46 4.93
C LEU A 197 0.63 35.96 4.64
N ALA A 198 0.50 35.12 5.66
CA ALA A 198 0.39 33.67 5.47
C ALA A 198 -0.92 33.29 4.76
N GLU A 199 -2.03 33.95 5.07
CA GLU A 199 -3.34 33.69 4.43
C GLU A 199 -3.46 34.37 3.04
N PHE A 200 -2.90 35.58 2.89
CA PHE A 200 -2.96 36.37 1.66
C PHE A 200 -1.56 36.83 1.24
N PRO A 201 -0.68 35.90 0.81
CA PRO A 201 0.68 36.25 0.45
C PRO A 201 0.74 37.13 -0.79
N LEU A 202 1.66 38.11 -0.77
CA LEU A 202 1.97 38.94 -1.93
C LEU A 202 2.87 38.11 -2.88
N ARG A 203 2.31 37.68 -3.99
CA ARG A 203 2.98 36.78 -4.96
C ARG A 203 3.41 37.54 -6.20
N ASP A 204 4.71 37.61 -6.42
CA ASP A 204 5.29 38.15 -7.65
C ASP A 204 5.76 37.01 -8.57
N LEU A 205 5.72 37.22 -9.89
CA LEU A 205 6.26 36.29 -10.88
C LEU A 205 5.68 34.85 -10.80
N LEU A 206 4.41 34.72 -10.47
CA LEU A 206 3.75 33.42 -10.30
C LEU A 206 3.94 32.52 -11.53
N THR A 207 4.63 31.39 -11.33
CA THR A 207 4.79 30.30 -12.30
C THR A 207 3.96 29.11 -11.84
N ARG A 208 3.05 28.63 -12.69
CA ARG A 208 2.25 27.43 -12.42
C ARG A 208 2.98 26.21 -12.94
N GLY A 209 3.21 25.22 -12.05
CA GLY A 209 3.85 23.98 -12.40
C GLY A 209 2.97 23.03 -13.20
N THR A 210 3.56 21.91 -13.63
CA THR A 210 2.87 20.79 -14.26
C THR A 210 1.86 20.16 -13.33
N GLN A 211 0.73 19.74 -13.87
CA GLN A 211 -0.30 19.04 -13.11
C GLN A 211 -0.06 17.53 -13.16
N TYR A 212 -0.07 16.89 -11.99
CA TYR A 212 0.11 15.44 -11.81
C TYR A 212 -1.16 14.82 -11.25
N GLY A 213 -1.39 13.56 -11.59
CA GLY A 213 -2.53 12.77 -11.11
C GLY A 213 -2.21 11.95 -9.87
N ILE A 214 -3.23 11.76 -9.02
CA ILE A 214 -3.22 10.81 -7.92
C ILE A 214 -4.54 10.05 -7.98
N TRP A 215 -4.48 8.73 -8.01
CA TRP A 215 -5.65 7.89 -7.84
C TRP A 215 -5.80 7.52 -6.36
N VAL A 216 -6.91 7.93 -5.78
CA VAL A 216 -7.26 7.67 -4.38
C VAL A 216 -8.24 6.51 -4.34
N ASP A 217 -7.78 5.36 -3.88
CA ASP A 217 -8.58 4.15 -3.69
C ASP A 217 -9.28 4.15 -2.30
N ARG A 218 -10.21 3.22 -2.12
CA ARG A 218 -10.75 2.88 -0.80
C ARG A 218 -9.65 2.33 0.13
N THR A 219 -9.86 2.42 1.44
CA THR A 219 -8.85 2.07 2.47
C THR A 219 -8.33 0.63 2.33
N ARG A 220 -9.19 -0.32 1.89
CA ARG A 220 -8.80 -1.73 1.69
C ARG A 220 -7.69 -1.92 0.66
N ALA A 221 -7.48 -0.98 -0.22
CA ALA A 221 -6.37 -0.99 -1.18
C ALA A 221 -4.99 -0.90 -0.52
N LEU A 222 -4.90 -0.36 0.70
CA LEU A 222 -3.65 -0.20 1.46
C LEU A 222 -3.62 -1.06 2.72
N TYR A 223 -4.74 -1.17 3.45
CA TYR A 223 -4.81 -1.84 4.75
C TYR A 223 -5.72 -3.06 4.71
N GLY A 224 -5.20 -4.20 5.22
CA GLY A 224 -5.97 -5.42 5.39
C GLY A 224 -5.14 -6.62 5.84
N SER A 225 -5.82 -7.57 6.46
CA SER A 225 -5.27 -8.86 6.86
C SER A 225 -5.95 -9.96 6.05
N TRP A 226 -5.18 -10.78 5.33
CA TRP A 226 -5.66 -11.77 4.36
C TRP A 226 -5.48 -13.19 4.86
N TYR A 227 -6.47 -14.03 4.59
CA TYR A 227 -6.43 -15.46 4.89
C TYR A 227 -6.75 -16.26 3.63
N GLU A 228 -5.81 -17.08 3.16
CA GLU A 228 -6.01 -17.96 2.01
C GLU A 228 -6.61 -19.29 2.47
N LEU A 229 -7.77 -19.65 1.89
CA LEU A 229 -8.57 -20.81 2.27
C LEU A 229 -8.93 -21.65 1.04
N PHE A 230 -8.63 -22.95 1.08
CA PHE A 230 -9.11 -23.91 0.07
C PHE A 230 -10.45 -24.49 0.48
N PRO A 231 -11.59 -24.11 -0.15
CA PRO A 231 -12.90 -24.61 0.23
C PRO A 231 -13.00 -26.13 0.21
N ARG A 232 -12.31 -26.77 -0.75
CA ARG A 232 -12.33 -28.24 -0.91
C ARG A 232 -11.74 -29.01 0.27
N SER A 233 -10.89 -28.39 1.09
CA SER A 233 -10.28 -29.03 2.27
C SER A 233 -11.10 -28.87 3.55
N THR A 234 -12.23 -28.17 3.51
CA THR A 234 -13.07 -27.94 4.69
C THR A 234 -14.07 -29.08 4.98
N GLY A 235 -14.02 -30.19 4.23
CA GLY A 235 -14.93 -31.33 4.39
C GLY A 235 -14.66 -32.21 5.61
N GLY A 236 -13.49 -32.04 6.25
CA GLY A 236 -13.08 -32.86 7.39
C GLY A 236 -12.64 -34.27 6.98
N VAL A 237 -12.72 -35.19 7.92
CA VAL A 237 -12.32 -36.59 7.75
C VAL A 237 -13.54 -37.49 7.89
N GLY A 238 -13.70 -38.41 6.93
CA GLY A 238 -14.81 -39.34 6.93
C GLY A 238 -14.67 -40.47 7.98
N PRO A 239 -15.72 -41.29 8.13
CA PRO A 239 -15.70 -42.42 9.05
C PRO A 239 -14.63 -43.48 8.73
N ASP A 240 -14.17 -43.53 7.49
CA ASP A 240 -13.10 -44.39 7.01
C ASP A 240 -11.69 -43.82 7.21
N GLY A 241 -11.59 -42.65 7.86
CA GLY A 241 -10.34 -41.95 8.12
C GLY A 241 -9.77 -41.22 6.90
N ARG A 242 -10.51 -41.12 5.78
CA ARG A 242 -10.06 -40.41 4.57
C ARG A 242 -10.57 -38.96 4.56
N PRO A 243 -9.80 -38.03 3.98
CA PRO A 243 -10.28 -36.68 3.72
C PRO A 243 -11.57 -36.69 2.88
N MET A 244 -12.56 -35.90 3.28
CA MET A 244 -13.76 -35.66 2.48
C MET A 244 -13.62 -34.33 1.74
N HIS A 245 -14.15 -34.29 0.51
CA HIS A 245 -14.20 -33.05 -0.26
C HIS A 245 -15.14 -32.04 0.44
N GLY A 246 -14.59 -30.85 0.71
CA GLY A 246 -15.39 -29.75 1.25
C GLY A 246 -16.21 -29.05 0.17
N THR A 247 -17.16 -28.27 0.62
CA THR A 247 -18.07 -27.48 -0.22
C THR A 247 -18.01 -26.01 0.18
N LEU A 248 -18.62 -25.14 -0.62
CA LEU A 248 -18.80 -23.73 -0.24
C LEU A 248 -19.62 -23.57 1.06
N ALA A 249 -20.50 -24.55 1.36
CA ALA A 249 -21.25 -24.57 2.61
C ALA A 249 -20.36 -24.91 3.82
N THR A 250 -19.48 -25.92 3.70
CA THR A 250 -18.52 -26.26 4.78
C THR A 250 -17.49 -25.14 4.97
N ALA A 251 -17.01 -24.54 3.88
CA ALA A 251 -16.12 -23.38 3.93
C ALA A 251 -16.78 -22.16 4.60
N SER A 252 -18.10 -21.96 4.36
CA SER A 252 -18.86 -20.89 5.02
C SER A 252 -18.91 -21.05 6.54
N ALA A 253 -18.90 -22.28 7.05
CA ALA A 253 -18.87 -22.54 8.48
C ALA A 253 -17.53 -22.16 9.12
N ASP A 254 -16.42 -22.27 8.39
CA ASP A 254 -15.09 -21.91 8.87
C ASP A 254 -14.83 -20.38 8.88
N LEU A 255 -15.60 -19.60 8.13
CA LEU A 255 -15.44 -18.15 8.06
C LEU A 255 -15.56 -17.45 9.42
N ALA A 256 -16.35 -18.00 10.34
CA ALA A 256 -16.48 -17.45 11.70
C ALA A 256 -15.15 -17.49 12.46
N ARG A 257 -14.36 -18.57 12.31
CA ARG A 257 -13.02 -18.71 12.89
C ARG A 257 -12.06 -17.70 12.25
N VAL A 258 -12.07 -17.59 10.93
CA VAL A 258 -11.23 -16.63 10.19
C VAL A 258 -11.52 -15.19 10.63
N ALA A 259 -12.81 -14.82 10.74
CA ALA A 259 -13.21 -13.49 11.20
C ALA A 259 -12.82 -13.24 12.66
N ALA A 260 -12.92 -14.27 13.54
CA ALA A 260 -12.52 -14.18 14.94
C ALA A 260 -11.01 -13.92 15.11
N MET A 261 -10.17 -14.46 14.21
CA MET A 261 -8.74 -14.14 14.17
C MET A 261 -8.45 -12.71 13.70
N GLY A 262 -9.46 -11.94 13.31
CA GLY A 262 -9.30 -10.54 12.91
C GLY A 262 -8.85 -10.34 11.46
N PHE A 263 -9.02 -11.32 10.58
CA PHE A 263 -8.80 -11.13 9.15
C PHE A 263 -9.90 -10.27 8.52
N ASP A 264 -9.59 -9.65 7.40
CA ASP A 264 -10.45 -8.74 6.65
C ASP A 264 -10.84 -9.30 5.29
N VAL A 265 -9.99 -10.15 4.71
CA VAL A 265 -10.14 -10.73 3.39
C VAL A 265 -9.94 -12.24 3.48
N VAL A 266 -10.89 -13.00 2.95
CA VAL A 266 -10.71 -14.42 2.66
C VAL A 266 -10.41 -14.58 1.17
N TYR A 267 -9.24 -15.13 0.86
CA TYR A 267 -8.79 -15.40 -0.50
C TYR A 267 -9.04 -16.87 -0.84
N LEU A 268 -9.71 -17.10 -1.94
CA LEU A 268 -9.99 -18.44 -2.49
C LEU A 268 -9.13 -18.68 -3.72
N PRO A 269 -8.37 -19.80 -3.76
CA PRO A 269 -7.83 -20.33 -5.01
C PRO A 269 -8.97 -20.54 -6.04
N PRO A 270 -8.64 -20.81 -7.32
CA PRO A 270 -9.68 -21.01 -8.33
C PRO A 270 -10.75 -21.99 -7.88
N VAL A 271 -12.02 -21.58 -7.95
CA VAL A 271 -13.19 -22.36 -7.56
C VAL A 271 -13.87 -23.05 -8.75
N HIS A 272 -13.20 -23.01 -9.89
CA HIS A 272 -13.70 -23.47 -11.19
C HIS A 272 -13.57 -24.99 -11.35
N PRO A 273 -14.27 -25.59 -12.33
CA PRO A 273 -14.05 -26.97 -12.71
C PRO A 273 -12.57 -27.25 -13.03
N ILE A 274 -12.07 -28.39 -12.61
CA ILE A 274 -10.66 -28.80 -12.79
C ILE A 274 -10.59 -29.81 -13.93
N GLY A 275 -9.60 -29.66 -14.81
CA GLY A 275 -9.38 -30.53 -15.95
C GLY A 275 -9.14 -31.99 -15.56
N GLU A 276 -9.50 -32.90 -16.46
CA GLU A 276 -9.30 -34.36 -16.30
C GLU A 276 -8.11 -34.86 -17.11
N ILE A 277 -7.84 -34.21 -18.25
CA ILE A 277 -6.72 -34.57 -19.12
C ILE A 277 -5.40 -34.09 -18.49
N ASN A 278 -4.43 -34.97 -18.35
CA ASN A 278 -3.12 -34.75 -17.72
C ASN A 278 -3.23 -34.25 -16.26
N ARG A 279 -4.34 -34.57 -15.56
CA ARG A 279 -4.56 -34.18 -14.17
C ARG A 279 -3.37 -34.57 -13.29
N LYS A 280 -2.90 -33.66 -12.47
CA LYS A 280 -1.81 -33.91 -11.52
C LYS A 280 -2.34 -34.64 -10.29
N GLY A 281 -1.57 -35.61 -9.83
CA GLY A 281 -1.81 -36.35 -8.59
C GLY A 281 -1.06 -35.75 -7.39
N ARG A 282 -1.13 -36.46 -6.25
CA ARG A 282 -0.49 -36.08 -4.98
C ARG A 282 0.98 -35.73 -5.18
N ASN A 283 1.43 -34.70 -4.47
CA ASN A 283 2.82 -34.22 -4.52
C ASN A 283 3.31 -33.94 -5.95
N ASN A 284 2.43 -33.42 -6.81
CA ASN A 284 2.71 -33.09 -8.20
C ASN A 284 3.06 -34.31 -9.09
N ASN A 285 2.54 -35.50 -8.77
CA ASN A 285 2.66 -36.63 -9.63
C ASN A 285 2.07 -36.32 -11.03
N PRO A 286 2.79 -36.58 -12.13
CA PRO A 286 2.28 -36.32 -13.48
C PRO A 286 0.96 -37.01 -13.83
N ILE A 287 0.64 -38.11 -13.14
CA ILE A 287 -0.56 -38.91 -13.37
C ILE A 287 -1.34 -38.99 -12.05
N ALA A 288 -2.59 -38.51 -12.06
CA ALA A 288 -3.49 -38.66 -10.92
C ALA A 288 -4.04 -40.09 -10.82
N GLU A 289 -4.12 -40.62 -9.59
CA GLU A 289 -4.86 -41.82 -9.28
C GLU A 289 -6.37 -41.56 -9.25
N PRO A 290 -7.22 -42.60 -9.46
CA PRO A 290 -8.66 -42.43 -9.37
C PRO A 290 -9.11 -41.82 -8.05
N GLY A 291 -9.87 -40.72 -8.13
CA GLY A 291 -10.37 -39.96 -6.96
C GLY A 291 -9.42 -38.85 -6.47
N GLU A 292 -8.29 -38.63 -7.09
CA GLU A 292 -7.43 -37.46 -6.80
C GLU A 292 -8.00 -36.20 -7.43
N VAL A 293 -7.94 -35.09 -6.69
CA VAL A 293 -8.69 -33.87 -7.00
C VAL A 293 -8.01 -32.96 -8.03
N GLY A 294 -6.73 -33.15 -8.33
CA GLY A 294 -5.98 -32.28 -9.25
C GLY A 294 -5.68 -30.88 -8.71
N SER A 295 -5.09 -30.06 -9.58
CA SER A 295 -4.74 -28.67 -9.27
C SER A 295 -5.91 -27.71 -9.58
N PRO A 296 -6.31 -26.81 -8.67
CA PRO A 296 -7.33 -25.81 -8.96
C PRO A 296 -6.93 -24.84 -10.09
N TRP A 297 -5.63 -24.68 -10.34
CA TRP A 297 -5.13 -23.81 -11.41
C TRP A 297 -5.17 -24.45 -12.79
N ALA A 298 -5.46 -25.76 -12.89
CA ALA A 298 -5.76 -26.43 -14.17
C ALA A 298 -7.27 -26.26 -14.45
N ILE A 299 -7.67 -25.05 -14.83
CA ILE A 299 -9.04 -24.60 -14.93
C ILE A 299 -9.73 -25.15 -16.18
N GLY A 300 -10.92 -25.70 -15.99
CA GLY A 300 -11.86 -26.07 -17.04
C GLY A 300 -11.97 -27.57 -17.28
N SER A 301 -13.20 -28.02 -17.53
CA SER A 301 -13.57 -29.38 -17.92
C SER A 301 -14.91 -29.32 -18.67
N ALA A 302 -15.49 -30.47 -18.97
CA ALA A 302 -16.85 -30.54 -19.52
C ALA A 302 -17.92 -29.87 -18.63
N ALA A 303 -17.63 -29.63 -17.33
CA ALA A 303 -18.52 -28.96 -16.39
C ALA A 303 -18.46 -27.41 -16.49
N GLY A 304 -17.55 -26.83 -17.27
CA GLY A 304 -17.42 -25.38 -17.48
C GLY A 304 -16.01 -24.86 -17.35
N GLY A 305 -15.85 -23.54 -17.47
CA GLY A 305 -14.58 -22.83 -17.44
C GLY A 305 -14.51 -21.81 -16.30
N HIS A 306 -13.89 -20.65 -16.61
CA HIS A 306 -13.60 -19.57 -15.66
C HIS A 306 -14.82 -18.86 -15.06
N ASP A 307 -16.02 -19.12 -15.54
CA ASP A 307 -17.28 -18.56 -15.06
C ASP A 307 -18.19 -19.61 -14.37
N ALA A 308 -17.66 -20.82 -14.13
CA ALA A 308 -18.39 -21.91 -13.50
C ALA A 308 -17.79 -22.28 -12.12
N ILE A 309 -18.63 -22.85 -11.25
CA ILE A 309 -18.21 -23.42 -9.97
C ILE A 309 -17.95 -24.92 -10.15
N HIS A 310 -16.87 -25.41 -9.54
CA HIS A 310 -16.57 -26.85 -9.49
C HIS A 310 -17.76 -27.63 -8.89
N PRO A 311 -18.27 -28.69 -9.55
CA PRO A 311 -19.48 -29.39 -9.10
C PRO A 311 -19.44 -29.86 -7.65
N GLU A 312 -18.27 -30.36 -7.19
CA GLU A 312 -18.11 -30.82 -5.79
C GLU A 312 -18.07 -29.67 -4.78
N LEU A 313 -17.78 -28.43 -5.18
CA LEU A 313 -17.89 -27.27 -4.31
C LEU A 313 -19.33 -26.79 -4.14
N GLY A 314 -20.22 -27.11 -5.10
CA GLY A 314 -21.62 -26.72 -5.10
C GLY A 314 -22.01 -25.93 -6.35
N THR A 315 -22.94 -25.01 -6.19
CA THR A 315 -23.52 -24.20 -7.25
C THR A 315 -23.15 -22.73 -7.13
N LEU A 316 -23.43 -21.93 -8.16
CA LEU A 316 -23.29 -20.48 -8.12
C LEU A 316 -24.12 -19.84 -6.98
N LYS A 317 -25.29 -20.40 -6.66
CA LYS A 317 -26.11 -19.96 -5.52
C LYS A 317 -25.43 -20.24 -4.17
N ASP A 318 -24.65 -21.31 -4.09
CA ASP A 318 -23.85 -21.61 -2.90
C ASP A 318 -22.69 -20.64 -2.77
N PHE A 319 -22.09 -20.22 -3.89
CA PHE A 319 -21.10 -19.16 -3.92
C PHE A 319 -21.68 -17.81 -3.46
N ASP A 320 -22.86 -17.43 -3.95
CA ASP A 320 -23.54 -16.20 -3.51
C ASP A 320 -23.81 -16.22 -2.00
N ARG A 321 -24.18 -17.39 -1.45
CA ARG A 321 -24.36 -17.56 0.00
C ARG A 321 -23.04 -17.43 0.75
N PHE A 322 -21.96 -17.99 0.23
CA PHE A 322 -20.62 -17.87 0.79
C PHE A 322 -20.20 -16.39 0.87
N VAL A 323 -20.29 -15.65 -0.24
CA VAL A 323 -19.99 -14.21 -0.30
C VAL A 323 -20.87 -13.41 0.66
N SER A 324 -22.17 -13.74 0.73
CA SER A 324 -23.09 -13.09 1.68
C SER A 324 -22.71 -13.37 3.14
N THR A 325 -22.29 -14.60 3.46
CA THR A 325 -21.84 -14.99 4.80
C THR A 325 -20.55 -14.28 5.18
N ALA A 326 -19.57 -14.24 4.27
CA ALA A 326 -18.32 -13.50 4.47
C ALA A 326 -18.61 -12.03 4.80
N ARG A 327 -19.45 -11.38 4.00
CA ARG A 327 -19.85 -9.97 4.21
C ARG A 327 -20.50 -9.72 5.56
N LYS A 328 -21.38 -10.63 6.03
CA LYS A 328 -22.03 -10.52 7.36
C LYS A 328 -21.01 -10.61 8.50
N LEU A 329 -19.91 -11.30 8.30
CA LEU A 329 -18.81 -11.44 9.24
C LEU A 329 -17.75 -10.31 9.11
N GLY A 330 -17.97 -9.36 8.20
CA GLY A 330 -17.02 -8.28 7.95
C GLY A 330 -15.85 -8.67 7.06
N LEU A 331 -15.92 -9.82 6.38
CA LEU A 331 -14.91 -10.30 5.44
C LEU A 331 -15.26 -9.93 4.00
N GLU A 332 -14.26 -9.55 3.22
CA GLU A 332 -14.35 -9.47 1.76
C GLU A 332 -13.81 -10.76 1.12
N VAL A 333 -14.39 -11.16 0.00
CA VAL A 333 -13.92 -12.33 -0.76
C VAL A 333 -12.98 -11.86 -1.86
N ALA A 334 -11.75 -12.40 -1.87
CA ALA A 334 -10.82 -12.31 -2.99
C ALA A 334 -10.88 -13.64 -3.77
N LEU A 335 -11.01 -13.55 -5.09
CA LEU A 335 -11.02 -14.71 -5.98
C LEU A 335 -9.77 -14.73 -6.84
N ASP A 336 -9.21 -15.92 -7.07
CA ASP A 336 -8.09 -16.10 -7.99
C ASP A 336 -8.51 -15.87 -9.44
N LEU A 337 -7.72 -15.09 -10.16
CA LEU A 337 -7.84 -14.91 -11.61
C LEU A 337 -6.59 -15.51 -12.29
N ALA A 338 -6.68 -16.77 -12.64
CA ALA A 338 -5.63 -17.49 -13.33
C ALA A 338 -5.98 -17.66 -14.82
N LEU A 339 -5.33 -16.89 -15.68
CA LEU A 339 -5.59 -16.88 -17.13
C LEU A 339 -4.80 -17.99 -17.84
N GLN A 340 -5.29 -19.22 -17.64
CA GLN A 340 -4.76 -20.44 -18.21
C GLN A 340 -5.84 -21.53 -18.21
N CYS A 341 -5.74 -22.52 -19.07
CA CYS A 341 -6.78 -23.52 -19.29
C CYS A 341 -6.22 -24.94 -19.13
N ALA A 342 -7.04 -25.85 -18.58
CA ALA A 342 -6.80 -27.27 -18.73
C ALA A 342 -6.99 -27.69 -20.20
N PRO A 343 -6.42 -28.84 -20.66
CA PRO A 343 -6.58 -29.31 -22.03
C PRO A 343 -8.02 -29.55 -22.47
N ASP A 344 -8.90 -29.84 -21.51
CA ASP A 344 -10.35 -30.08 -21.71
C ASP A 344 -11.23 -28.87 -21.36
N HIS A 345 -10.64 -27.68 -21.24
CA HIS A 345 -11.39 -26.43 -21.08
C HIS A 345 -12.26 -26.16 -22.32
N PRO A 346 -13.52 -25.67 -22.16
CA PRO A 346 -14.40 -25.35 -23.28
C PRO A 346 -13.77 -24.43 -24.34
N TRP A 347 -12.94 -23.48 -23.94
CA TRP A 347 -12.27 -22.57 -24.89
C TRP A 347 -11.29 -23.29 -25.84
N VAL A 348 -10.70 -24.41 -25.44
CA VAL A 348 -9.74 -25.14 -26.31
C VAL A 348 -10.43 -25.61 -27.60
N SER A 349 -11.69 -26.01 -27.52
CA SER A 349 -12.45 -26.44 -28.68
C SER A 349 -13.20 -25.30 -29.37
N ALA A 350 -13.67 -24.29 -28.61
CA ALA A 350 -14.49 -23.20 -29.14
C ALA A 350 -13.63 -22.09 -29.76
N HIS A 351 -12.42 -21.87 -29.23
CA HIS A 351 -11.50 -20.80 -29.58
C HIS A 351 -10.06 -21.31 -29.68
N PRO A 352 -9.77 -22.23 -30.64
CA PRO A 352 -8.41 -22.76 -30.81
C PRO A 352 -7.38 -21.67 -31.09
N GLU A 353 -7.81 -20.54 -31.67
CA GLU A 353 -6.97 -19.35 -31.92
C GLU A 353 -6.42 -18.70 -30.64
N TRP A 354 -6.96 -19.02 -29.46
CA TRP A 354 -6.45 -18.52 -28.17
C TRP A 354 -5.33 -19.40 -27.59
N PHE A 355 -4.86 -20.38 -28.33
CA PHE A 355 -3.80 -21.29 -27.89
C PHE A 355 -2.68 -21.37 -28.93
N THR A 356 -1.47 -21.69 -28.48
CA THR A 356 -0.33 -21.82 -29.37
C THR A 356 -0.20 -23.26 -29.84
N GLU A 357 -0.38 -23.48 -31.14
CA GLU A 357 -0.13 -24.78 -31.78
C GLU A 357 1.37 -24.93 -32.08
N LEU A 358 1.93 -26.08 -31.73
CA LEU A 358 3.30 -26.48 -32.06
C LEU A 358 3.37 -27.05 -33.48
N PRO A 359 4.57 -27.15 -34.12
CA PRO A 359 4.73 -27.67 -35.49
C PRO A 359 4.24 -29.10 -35.70
N ASP A 360 4.08 -29.89 -34.64
CA ASP A 360 3.53 -31.23 -34.68
C ASP A 360 1.99 -31.32 -34.56
N GLY A 361 1.33 -30.12 -34.44
CA GLY A 361 -0.11 -30.02 -34.29
C GLY A 361 -0.60 -30.16 -32.84
N THR A 362 0.28 -30.29 -31.86
CA THR A 362 -0.10 -30.29 -30.44
C THR A 362 -0.18 -28.86 -29.89
N ILE A 363 -1.01 -28.64 -28.85
CA ILE A 363 -1.05 -27.36 -28.16
C ILE A 363 0.08 -27.28 -27.14
N ALA A 364 0.75 -26.13 -27.11
CA ALA A 364 1.82 -25.87 -26.14
C ALA A 364 1.26 -25.84 -24.72
N TYR A 365 1.84 -26.63 -23.81
CA TYR A 365 1.56 -26.55 -22.38
C TYR A 365 2.52 -25.57 -21.68
N ALA A 366 2.17 -25.17 -20.45
CA ALA A 366 2.99 -24.25 -19.68
C ALA A 366 4.33 -24.88 -19.27
N GLU A 367 5.42 -24.14 -19.47
CA GLU A 367 6.76 -24.55 -19.09
C GLU A 367 7.53 -23.42 -18.41
N ASN A 368 8.36 -23.79 -17.45
CA ASN A 368 9.48 -23.01 -16.95
C ASN A 368 10.68 -23.97 -16.85
N PRO A 369 11.39 -24.21 -17.97
CA PRO A 369 12.35 -25.28 -18.08
C PRO A 369 13.35 -25.34 -16.92
N PRO A 370 13.56 -26.52 -16.33
CA PRO A 370 13.09 -27.86 -16.78
C PRO A 370 11.67 -28.25 -16.26
N LYS A 371 10.96 -27.38 -15.53
CA LYS A 371 9.61 -27.64 -15.01
C LYS A 371 8.57 -27.64 -16.13
N LYS A 372 7.66 -28.64 -16.10
CA LYS A 372 6.59 -28.83 -17.08
C LYS A 372 5.24 -28.93 -16.37
N TYR A 373 4.24 -28.24 -16.92
CA TYR A 373 2.86 -28.20 -16.41
C TYR A 373 1.91 -28.66 -17.52
N GLN A 374 1.90 -29.98 -17.78
CA GLN A 374 1.14 -30.57 -18.90
C GLN A 374 -0.38 -30.47 -18.74
N ASP A 375 -0.85 -30.20 -17.52
CA ASP A 375 -2.23 -29.97 -17.17
C ASP A 375 -2.71 -28.52 -17.45
N ILE A 376 -1.82 -27.65 -17.99
CA ILE A 376 -2.10 -26.23 -18.20
C ILE A 376 -1.67 -25.78 -19.59
N TYR A 377 -2.60 -25.22 -20.36
CA TYR A 377 -2.37 -24.50 -21.62
C TYR A 377 -2.38 -22.99 -21.37
N PRO A 378 -1.27 -22.27 -21.62
CA PRO A 378 -1.25 -20.81 -21.59
C PRO A 378 -2.13 -20.23 -22.68
N LEU A 379 -2.76 -19.07 -22.40
CA LEU A 379 -3.49 -18.31 -23.41
C LEU A 379 -2.53 -17.54 -24.33
N ASN A 380 -2.84 -17.54 -25.60
CA ASN A 380 -2.14 -16.76 -26.65
C ASN A 380 -2.86 -15.44 -26.85
N PHE A 381 -2.17 -14.35 -26.53
CA PHE A 381 -2.71 -12.98 -26.63
C PHE A 381 -2.42 -12.32 -27.99
N ASP A 382 -1.70 -12.99 -28.90
CA ASP A 382 -1.24 -12.40 -30.16
C ASP A 382 -2.21 -12.64 -31.33
N THR A 383 -2.92 -13.79 -31.32
CA THR A 383 -3.71 -14.25 -32.47
C THR A 383 -5.08 -13.59 -32.56
N ASP A 384 -5.80 -13.52 -31.44
CA ASP A 384 -7.10 -12.82 -31.32
C ASP A 384 -7.17 -12.01 -30.04
N PRO A 385 -6.42 -10.91 -29.90
CA PRO A 385 -6.46 -10.09 -28.70
C PRO A 385 -7.83 -9.49 -28.41
N ALA A 386 -8.60 -9.15 -29.45
CA ALA A 386 -9.90 -8.51 -29.29
C ALA A 386 -10.94 -9.47 -28.66
N GLY A 387 -11.03 -10.69 -29.17
CA GLY A 387 -11.91 -11.72 -28.62
C GLY A 387 -11.53 -12.10 -27.21
N LEU A 388 -10.25 -12.40 -27.00
CA LEU A 388 -9.74 -12.84 -25.68
C LEU A 388 -9.89 -11.75 -24.61
N TYR A 389 -9.57 -10.49 -24.92
CA TYR A 389 -9.73 -9.37 -23.99
C TYR A 389 -11.19 -9.20 -23.57
N THR A 390 -12.10 -9.22 -24.55
CA THR A 390 -13.55 -9.09 -24.31
C THR A 390 -14.08 -10.21 -23.42
N GLU A 391 -13.63 -11.46 -23.66
CA GLU A 391 -14.08 -12.61 -22.88
C GLU A 391 -13.53 -12.58 -21.45
N VAL A 392 -12.26 -12.20 -21.25
CA VAL A 392 -11.72 -12.06 -19.89
C VAL A 392 -12.43 -10.94 -19.12
N LEU A 393 -12.74 -9.82 -19.77
CA LEU A 393 -13.53 -8.76 -19.15
C LEU A 393 -14.91 -9.27 -18.74
N ARG A 394 -15.58 -10.05 -19.60
CA ARG A 394 -16.87 -10.70 -19.29
C ARG A 394 -16.77 -11.60 -18.05
N VAL A 395 -15.73 -12.43 -17.96
CA VAL A 395 -15.48 -13.31 -16.81
C VAL A 395 -15.29 -12.49 -15.53
N VAL A 396 -14.48 -11.44 -15.55
CA VAL A 396 -14.26 -10.57 -14.39
C VAL A 396 -15.57 -9.89 -13.97
N GLN A 397 -16.34 -9.36 -14.93
CA GLN A 397 -17.65 -8.74 -14.67
C GLN A 397 -18.68 -9.75 -14.13
N HIS A 398 -18.65 -11.01 -14.59
CA HIS A 398 -19.47 -12.07 -14.04
C HIS A 398 -19.23 -12.22 -12.53
N TRP A 399 -17.98 -12.37 -12.08
CA TRP A 399 -17.67 -12.51 -10.67
C TRP A 399 -17.96 -11.25 -9.85
N ILE A 400 -17.77 -10.06 -10.43
CA ILE A 400 -18.18 -8.80 -9.80
C ILE A 400 -19.69 -8.79 -9.55
N SER A 401 -20.49 -9.29 -10.49
CA SER A 401 -21.94 -9.37 -10.34
C SER A 401 -22.38 -10.33 -9.22
N HIS A 402 -21.53 -11.31 -8.87
CA HIS A 402 -21.67 -12.22 -7.73
C HIS A 402 -21.00 -11.71 -6.44
N GLY A 403 -20.61 -10.44 -6.40
CA GLY A 403 -20.14 -9.73 -5.20
C GLY A 403 -18.64 -9.82 -4.92
N VAL A 404 -17.84 -10.34 -5.84
CA VAL A 404 -16.38 -10.31 -5.75
C VAL A 404 -15.88 -8.89 -6.05
N LYS A 405 -15.08 -8.34 -5.16
CA LYS A 405 -14.48 -7.00 -5.30
C LYS A 405 -12.95 -7.03 -5.31
N ILE A 406 -12.36 -8.19 -5.14
CA ILE A 406 -10.91 -8.35 -5.09
C ILE A 406 -10.51 -9.55 -5.95
N PHE A 407 -9.55 -9.35 -6.84
CA PHE A 407 -8.96 -10.42 -7.65
C PHE A 407 -7.48 -10.56 -7.32
N ARG A 408 -7.06 -11.75 -6.89
CA ARG A 408 -5.66 -12.13 -6.86
C ARG A 408 -5.32 -12.69 -8.24
N VAL A 409 -4.37 -12.09 -8.90
CA VAL A 409 -4.03 -12.43 -10.29
C VAL A 409 -2.80 -13.30 -10.33
N ASP A 410 -2.97 -14.50 -10.84
CA ASP A 410 -1.93 -15.51 -10.99
C ASP A 410 -0.94 -15.14 -12.10
N ASN A 411 0.35 -15.07 -11.78
CA ASN A 411 1.45 -14.83 -12.72
C ASN A 411 1.16 -13.74 -13.80
N PRO A 412 0.75 -12.52 -13.44
CA PRO A 412 0.40 -11.49 -14.43
C PRO A 412 1.58 -11.06 -15.31
N HIS A 413 2.81 -11.25 -14.83
CA HIS A 413 4.05 -10.92 -15.57
C HIS A 413 4.30 -11.80 -16.80
N THR A 414 3.48 -12.84 -17.00
CA THR A 414 3.51 -13.74 -18.18
C THR A 414 2.49 -13.33 -19.25
N LYS A 415 1.73 -12.28 -19.05
CA LYS A 415 0.71 -11.76 -19.98
C LYS A 415 1.07 -10.34 -20.41
N PRO A 416 0.52 -9.84 -21.54
CA PRO A 416 0.89 -8.52 -22.08
C PRO A 416 0.58 -7.37 -21.11
N PRO A 417 1.47 -6.38 -21.00
CA PRO A 417 1.24 -5.21 -20.14
C PRO A 417 0.03 -4.37 -20.55
N ASP A 418 -0.19 -4.17 -21.85
CA ASP A 418 -1.32 -3.40 -22.40
C ASP A 418 -2.67 -4.06 -22.11
N PHE A 419 -2.73 -5.40 -22.12
CA PHE A 419 -3.89 -6.15 -21.68
C PHE A 419 -4.28 -5.81 -20.23
N TRP A 420 -3.32 -5.85 -19.31
CA TRP A 420 -3.60 -5.54 -17.90
C TRP A 420 -4.04 -4.11 -17.69
N GLN A 421 -3.35 -3.16 -18.35
CA GLN A 421 -3.72 -1.77 -18.25
C GLN A 421 -5.16 -1.56 -18.74
N TRP A 422 -5.50 -2.09 -19.90
CA TRP A 422 -6.84 -2.00 -20.47
C TRP A 422 -7.91 -2.66 -19.57
N LEU A 423 -7.67 -3.91 -19.11
CA LEU A 423 -8.64 -4.63 -18.29
C LEU A 423 -8.93 -3.89 -16.99
N ILE A 424 -7.88 -3.44 -16.29
CA ILE A 424 -8.03 -2.72 -15.03
C ILE A 424 -8.76 -1.39 -15.23
N GLU A 425 -8.44 -0.66 -16.32
CA GLU A 425 -9.13 0.58 -16.65
C GLU A 425 -10.62 0.36 -16.94
N GLU A 426 -10.98 -0.65 -17.73
CA GLU A 426 -12.39 -0.99 -18.02
C GLU A 426 -13.15 -1.39 -16.75
N VAL A 427 -12.57 -2.23 -15.93
CA VAL A 427 -13.19 -2.67 -14.67
C VAL A 427 -13.36 -1.50 -13.71
N LYS A 428 -12.30 -0.73 -13.45
CA LYS A 428 -12.36 0.40 -12.50
C LYS A 428 -13.21 1.57 -13.01
N ALA A 429 -13.36 1.72 -14.30
CA ALA A 429 -14.28 2.70 -14.86
C ALA A 429 -15.76 2.34 -14.61
N ALA A 430 -16.08 1.05 -14.50
CA ALA A 430 -17.42 0.55 -14.15
C ALA A 430 -17.62 0.47 -12.64
N ASP A 431 -16.61 -0.01 -11.92
CA ASP A 431 -16.64 -0.26 -10.48
C ASP A 431 -15.25 0.08 -9.88
N PRO A 432 -15.04 1.31 -9.40
CA PRO A 432 -13.75 1.77 -8.86
C PRO A 432 -13.32 1.04 -7.60
N ASP A 433 -14.24 0.38 -6.88
CA ASP A 433 -13.98 -0.37 -5.65
C ASP A 433 -13.22 -1.68 -5.87
N VAL A 434 -13.16 -2.16 -7.12
CA VAL A 434 -12.49 -3.42 -7.44
C VAL A 434 -10.97 -3.28 -7.30
N LEU A 435 -10.37 -4.24 -6.61
CA LEU A 435 -8.93 -4.29 -6.35
C LEU A 435 -8.28 -5.48 -7.07
N PHE A 436 -7.06 -5.27 -7.55
CA PHE A 436 -6.25 -6.31 -8.19
C PHE A 436 -4.94 -6.48 -7.43
N LEU A 437 -4.69 -7.69 -6.91
CA LEU A 437 -3.44 -8.10 -6.28
C LEU A 437 -2.61 -8.91 -7.28
N SER A 438 -1.44 -8.43 -7.67
CA SER A 438 -0.56 -9.14 -8.58
C SER A 438 0.32 -10.16 -7.85
N GLU A 439 0.29 -11.41 -8.27
CA GLU A 439 1.30 -12.40 -7.88
C GLU A 439 2.42 -12.40 -8.91
N ALA A 440 3.47 -11.62 -8.64
CA ALA A 440 4.54 -11.42 -9.59
C ALA A 440 5.91 -11.48 -8.91
N PHE A 441 6.41 -12.70 -8.66
CA PHE A 441 7.77 -12.91 -8.17
C PHE A 441 8.76 -12.76 -9.33
N THR A 442 9.07 -11.50 -9.67
CA THR A 442 9.86 -11.14 -10.84
C THR A 442 10.78 -9.96 -10.55
N ARG A 443 11.65 -9.62 -11.51
CA ARG A 443 12.59 -8.50 -11.38
C ARG A 443 11.86 -7.16 -11.15
N PRO A 444 12.47 -6.19 -10.45
CA PRO A 444 11.84 -4.92 -10.09
C PRO A 444 11.19 -4.16 -11.25
N ALA A 445 11.78 -4.20 -12.44
CA ALA A 445 11.22 -3.54 -13.62
C ALA A 445 9.81 -4.05 -13.98
N ARG A 446 9.57 -5.36 -13.90
CA ARG A 446 8.26 -5.97 -14.15
C ARG A 446 7.32 -5.79 -12.96
N LEU A 447 7.82 -6.00 -11.73
CA LEU A 447 7.05 -5.83 -10.50
C LEU A 447 6.45 -4.42 -10.42
N TYR A 448 7.29 -3.38 -10.49
CA TYR A 448 6.84 -2.00 -10.46
C TYR A 448 6.17 -1.56 -11.77
N GLY A 449 6.51 -2.22 -12.89
CA GLY A 449 5.80 -2.05 -14.16
C GLY A 449 4.32 -2.37 -14.04
N LEU A 450 3.98 -3.57 -13.54
CA LEU A 450 2.60 -4.00 -13.29
C LEU A 450 1.87 -3.05 -12.31
N ALA A 451 2.54 -2.62 -11.25
CA ALA A 451 1.96 -1.66 -10.33
C ALA A 451 1.55 -0.34 -11.02
N ARG A 452 2.40 0.19 -11.95
CA ARG A 452 2.06 1.40 -12.73
C ARG A 452 0.87 1.20 -13.65
N LEU A 453 0.67 -0.02 -14.19
CA LEU A 453 -0.44 -0.35 -15.08
C LEU A 453 -1.81 -0.39 -14.38
N GLY A 454 -1.84 -0.28 -13.04
CA GLY A 454 -3.08 -0.21 -12.28
C GLY A 454 -3.28 -1.29 -11.23
N PHE A 455 -2.41 -2.31 -11.15
CA PHE A 455 -2.48 -3.28 -10.05
C PHE A 455 -2.47 -2.56 -8.71
N THR A 456 -3.44 -2.87 -7.86
CA THR A 456 -3.67 -2.17 -6.60
C THR A 456 -2.64 -2.56 -5.57
N GLN A 457 -2.34 -3.86 -5.48
CA GLN A 457 -1.39 -4.46 -4.55
C GLN A 457 -0.50 -5.47 -5.29
N SER A 458 0.60 -5.86 -4.66
CA SER A 458 1.52 -6.87 -5.19
C SER A 458 2.08 -7.76 -4.08
N TYR A 459 2.24 -9.06 -4.36
CA TYR A 459 3.19 -9.89 -3.62
C TYR A 459 4.59 -9.32 -3.75
N THR A 460 5.49 -9.70 -2.84
CA THR A 460 6.84 -9.15 -2.76
C THR A 460 7.85 -10.24 -2.40
N TYR A 461 9.13 -9.88 -2.40
CA TYR A 461 10.21 -10.74 -1.92
C TYR A 461 10.37 -10.79 -0.39
N PHE A 462 9.38 -10.36 0.38
CA PHE A 462 9.41 -10.41 1.85
C PHE A 462 9.80 -11.79 2.39
N THR A 463 9.24 -12.85 1.83
CA THR A 463 9.47 -14.23 2.26
C THR A 463 10.95 -14.59 2.36
N TRP A 464 11.77 -14.09 1.43
CA TRP A 464 13.21 -14.37 1.35
C TRP A 464 14.09 -13.33 2.05
N ARG A 465 13.51 -12.32 2.70
CA ARG A 465 14.23 -11.35 3.51
C ARG A 465 14.25 -11.82 4.96
N THR A 466 15.39 -12.31 5.44
CA THR A 466 15.54 -12.94 6.77
C THR A 466 16.57 -12.26 7.66
N ALA A 467 17.65 -11.73 7.08
CA ALA A 467 18.65 -11.01 7.83
C ALA A 467 18.18 -9.58 8.19
N LYS A 468 18.64 -9.05 9.33
CA LYS A 468 18.32 -7.69 9.81
C LYS A 468 18.50 -6.62 8.73
N SER A 469 19.67 -6.62 8.06
CA SER A 469 19.97 -5.65 6.99
C SER A 469 19.03 -5.75 5.80
N GLU A 470 18.73 -6.98 5.37
CA GLU A 470 17.81 -7.25 4.25
C GLU A 470 16.38 -6.79 4.55
N ILE A 471 15.90 -7.06 5.79
CA ILE A 471 14.55 -6.64 6.22
C ILE A 471 14.47 -5.11 6.30
N ALA A 472 15.51 -4.47 6.85
CA ALA A 472 15.55 -3.01 6.97
C ALA A 472 15.65 -2.32 5.60
N GLU A 473 16.46 -2.84 4.68
CA GLU A 473 16.54 -2.35 3.30
C GLU A 473 15.20 -2.50 2.58
N PHE A 474 14.61 -3.69 2.66
CA PHE A 474 13.29 -3.96 2.08
C PHE A 474 12.21 -3.04 2.66
N GLY A 475 12.18 -2.82 3.99
CA GLY A 475 11.22 -1.91 4.62
C GLY A 475 11.36 -0.46 4.12
N ARG A 476 12.59 0.02 3.91
CA ARG A 476 12.84 1.34 3.31
C ARG A 476 12.41 1.39 1.83
N GLU A 477 12.70 0.32 1.07
CA GLU A 477 12.31 0.22 -0.34
C GLU A 477 10.81 0.32 -0.52
N ILE A 478 10.03 -0.49 0.21
CA ILE A 478 8.57 -0.48 0.07
C ILE A 478 7.95 0.85 0.51
N ALA A 479 8.50 1.53 1.51
CA ALA A 479 8.08 2.86 1.92
C ALA A 479 8.39 3.91 0.84
N ALA A 480 9.58 3.87 0.24
CA ALA A 480 9.98 4.77 -0.84
C ALA A 480 9.17 4.55 -2.14
N GLN A 481 8.67 3.33 -2.38
CA GLN A 481 7.87 2.98 -3.55
C GLN A 481 6.36 3.12 -3.33
N ALA A 482 5.91 3.65 -2.19
CA ALA A 482 4.49 3.71 -1.83
C ALA A 482 3.60 4.48 -2.81
N ASP A 483 4.18 5.44 -3.56
CA ASP A 483 3.48 6.15 -4.64
C ASP A 483 3.18 5.28 -5.86
N VAL A 484 3.90 4.17 -6.02
CA VAL A 484 3.82 3.27 -7.17
C VAL A 484 3.16 1.95 -6.81
N ALA A 485 3.59 1.32 -5.70
CA ALA A 485 3.23 -0.06 -5.35
C ALA A 485 2.84 -0.18 -3.88
N ARG A 486 1.89 -1.05 -3.59
CA ARG A 486 1.45 -1.40 -2.24
C ARG A 486 1.72 -2.88 -2.00
N PRO A 487 2.66 -3.22 -1.11
CA PRO A 487 3.02 -4.60 -0.83
C PRO A 487 1.95 -5.30 0.01
N ASN A 488 1.64 -6.55 -0.33
CA ASN A 488 0.92 -7.48 0.51
C ASN A 488 1.92 -8.56 0.98
N LEU A 489 2.24 -8.57 2.26
CA LEU A 489 3.28 -9.43 2.82
C LEU A 489 2.70 -10.78 3.26
N PHE A 490 2.60 -11.73 2.33
CA PHE A 490 2.29 -13.10 2.70
C PHE A 490 3.48 -13.76 3.38
N VAL A 491 3.24 -14.40 4.53
CA VAL A 491 4.26 -15.11 5.31
C VAL A 491 4.57 -16.49 4.72
N ASN A 492 3.60 -17.08 4.05
CA ASN A 492 3.67 -18.34 3.29
C ASN A 492 2.62 -18.33 2.18
N THR A 493 2.77 -19.17 1.19
CA THR A 493 1.75 -19.45 0.16
C THR A 493 1.70 -20.96 -0.10
N PRO A 494 0.72 -21.49 -0.83
CA PRO A 494 0.72 -22.92 -1.21
C PRO A 494 1.97 -23.39 -1.99
N ASP A 495 2.68 -22.44 -2.62
CA ASP A 495 3.89 -22.67 -3.40
C ASP A 495 5.19 -22.40 -2.63
N ILE A 496 5.11 -21.65 -1.52
CA ILE A 496 6.29 -21.08 -0.85
C ILE A 496 6.25 -21.36 0.64
N LEU A 497 6.99 -22.39 1.05
CA LEU A 497 7.37 -22.66 2.42
C LEU A 497 8.87 -22.40 2.56
N HIS A 498 9.23 -21.16 2.92
CA HIS A 498 10.64 -20.76 3.02
C HIS A 498 11.39 -21.54 4.13
N ALA A 499 12.68 -21.76 3.93
CA ALA A 499 13.55 -22.51 4.85
C ALA A 499 13.47 -22.01 6.31
N SER A 500 13.29 -20.71 6.53
CA SER A 500 13.12 -20.15 7.88
C SER A 500 11.92 -20.75 8.63
N LEU A 501 10.81 -21.01 7.93
CA LEU A 501 9.63 -21.66 8.51
C LEU A 501 9.82 -23.17 8.64
N GLN A 502 10.54 -23.81 7.70
CA GLN A 502 10.81 -25.25 7.75
C GLN A 502 11.59 -25.63 9.00
N TYR A 503 12.58 -24.81 9.38
CA TYR A 503 13.54 -25.14 10.43
C TYR A 503 13.43 -24.27 11.69
N GLY A 504 12.76 -23.12 11.64
CA GLY A 504 12.74 -22.16 12.74
C GLY A 504 11.72 -22.41 13.84
N GLY A 505 10.90 -23.46 13.71
CA GLY A 505 9.88 -23.84 14.71
C GLY A 505 8.85 -22.74 14.99
N PRO A 506 7.99 -22.92 16.01
CA PRO A 506 6.90 -21.99 16.33
C PRO A 506 7.33 -20.54 16.58
N GLY A 507 8.57 -20.32 17.10
CA GLY A 507 9.11 -18.97 17.29
C GLY A 507 9.23 -18.20 15.98
N MET A 508 9.70 -18.86 14.91
CA MET A 508 9.83 -18.22 13.59
C MET A 508 8.47 -17.86 12.96
N PHE A 509 7.43 -18.70 13.16
CA PHE A 509 6.08 -18.35 12.72
C PHE A 509 5.59 -17.07 13.41
N ALA A 510 5.79 -16.91 14.71
CA ALA A 510 5.44 -15.68 15.39
C ALA A 510 6.28 -14.48 14.92
N ILE A 511 7.59 -14.63 14.75
CA ILE A 511 8.50 -13.60 14.23
C ILE A 511 8.04 -13.10 12.85
N ARG A 512 7.79 -14.04 11.93
CA ARG A 512 7.38 -13.67 10.55
C ARG A 512 6.01 -13.00 10.52
N ALA A 513 5.07 -13.42 11.39
CA ALA A 513 3.77 -12.77 11.52
C ALA A 513 3.91 -11.31 12.02
N VAL A 514 4.73 -11.06 13.05
CA VAL A 514 4.98 -9.69 13.54
C VAL A 514 5.59 -8.83 12.45
N LEU A 515 6.65 -9.32 11.79
CA LEU A 515 7.31 -8.57 10.71
C LEU A 515 6.33 -8.24 9.58
N ALA A 516 5.59 -9.23 9.06
CA ALA A 516 4.62 -9.01 7.99
C ALA A 516 3.51 -8.04 8.42
N GLY A 517 2.95 -8.25 9.61
CA GLY A 517 1.82 -7.49 10.11
C GLY A 517 2.14 -6.06 10.54
N THR A 518 3.42 -5.70 10.74
CA THR A 518 3.80 -4.36 11.22
C THR A 518 4.70 -3.57 10.26
N LEU A 519 5.46 -4.23 9.36
CA LEU A 519 6.21 -3.54 8.30
C LEU A 519 5.27 -2.97 7.23
N SER A 520 4.27 -3.74 6.83
CA SER A 520 3.28 -3.32 5.84
C SER A 520 1.87 -3.22 6.43
N PRO A 521 1.06 -2.29 5.95
CA PRO A 521 -0.36 -2.24 6.30
C PRO A 521 -1.16 -3.42 5.75
N THR A 522 -0.66 -4.15 4.76
CA THR A 522 -1.31 -5.35 4.22
C THR A 522 -0.42 -6.56 4.38
N TRP A 523 -0.96 -7.62 4.95
CA TRP A 523 -0.28 -8.90 5.13
C TRP A 523 -1.25 -10.08 4.96
N GLY A 524 -0.71 -11.28 4.76
CA GLY A 524 -1.53 -12.46 4.59
C GLY A 524 -0.88 -13.75 5.07
N VAL A 525 -1.73 -14.75 5.30
CA VAL A 525 -1.33 -16.12 5.64
C VAL A 525 -2.08 -17.11 4.73
N TYR A 526 -1.43 -18.19 4.40
CA TYR A 526 -2.07 -19.38 3.85
C TYR A 526 -2.43 -20.32 4.99
N SER A 527 -3.64 -20.90 4.96
CA SER A 527 -4.19 -21.81 5.96
C SER A 527 -3.22 -22.94 6.35
N GLY A 528 -3.15 -23.26 7.64
CA GLY A 528 -2.14 -24.16 8.22
C GLY A 528 -0.91 -23.46 8.80
N TYR A 529 -0.72 -22.16 8.49
CA TYR A 529 0.29 -21.35 9.16
C TYR A 529 0.08 -21.30 10.68
N GLU A 530 -1.17 -21.13 11.09
CA GLU A 530 -1.57 -21.13 12.50
C GLU A 530 -1.38 -22.48 13.21
N LEU A 531 -1.16 -23.55 12.44
CA LEU A 531 -0.84 -24.89 12.94
C LEU A 531 0.64 -25.25 12.82
N TYR A 532 1.47 -24.27 12.47
CA TYR A 532 2.91 -24.48 12.28
C TYR A 532 3.24 -25.53 11.20
N GLU A 533 2.46 -25.62 10.14
CA GLU A 533 2.75 -26.53 9.02
C GLU A 533 4.07 -26.15 8.36
N HIS A 534 5.07 -27.03 8.47
CA HIS A 534 6.46 -26.72 8.11
C HIS A 534 7.19 -27.83 7.33
N ALA A 535 6.50 -28.91 6.96
CA ALA A 535 7.13 -30.03 6.26
C ALA A 535 7.28 -29.75 4.75
N PRO A 536 8.51 -29.63 4.22
CA PRO A 536 8.72 -29.50 2.78
C PRO A 536 8.55 -30.83 2.07
N LEU A 537 8.24 -30.79 0.76
CA LEU A 537 8.12 -31.97 -0.10
C LEU A 537 9.42 -32.82 -0.08
N ARG A 538 10.56 -32.15 -0.03
CA ARG A 538 11.88 -32.73 0.10
C ARG A 538 12.87 -31.67 0.59
N GLU A 539 14.00 -32.08 1.07
CA GLU A 539 15.06 -31.15 1.47
C GLU A 539 15.42 -30.19 0.33
N GLY A 540 15.52 -28.88 0.64
CA GLY A 540 15.80 -27.82 -0.30
C GLY A 540 14.62 -27.40 -1.20
N SER A 541 13.44 -28.00 -1.01
CA SER A 541 12.20 -27.57 -1.68
C SER A 541 11.48 -26.54 -0.84
N GLU A 542 10.87 -25.55 -1.49
CA GLU A 542 9.92 -24.62 -0.84
C GLU A 542 8.46 -25.09 -0.98
N GLU A 543 8.21 -26.21 -1.67
CA GLU A 543 6.87 -26.79 -1.78
C GLU A 543 6.55 -27.63 -0.55
N TYR A 544 5.29 -27.56 -0.10
CA TYR A 544 4.80 -28.36 1.02
C TYR A 544 4.73 -29.86 0.67
N LEU A 545 5.10 -30.72 1.63
CA LEU A 545 4.73 -32.12 1.59
C LEU A 545 3.20 -32.25 1.69
N ASP A 546 2.61 -33.10 0.88
CA ASP A 546 1.16 -33.29 0.81
C ASP A 546 0.43 -31.96 0.54
N SER A 547 0.94 -31.21 -0.44
CA SER A 547 0.45 -29.89 -0.81
C SER A 547 -1.03 -29.90 -1.15
N GLU A 548 -1.77 -28.97 -0.56
CA GLU A 548 -3.19 -28.74 -0.80
C GLU A 548 -3.50 -28.36 -2.26
N LYS A 549 -2.48 -27.97 -3.03
CA LYS A 549 -2.62 -27.76 -4.48
C LYS A 549 -3.01 -29.03 -5.24
N TYR A 550 -2.69 -30.24 -4.70
CA TYR A 550 -2.90 -31.51 -5.39
C TYR A 550 -3.78 -32.48 -4.62
N GLN A 551 -4.12 -32.19 -3.36
CA GLN A 551 -4.89 -33.09 -2.52
C GLN A 551 -5.73 -32.36 -1.49
N LEU A 552 -6.68 -33.05 -0.88
CA LEU A 552 -7.46 -32.54 0.25
C LEU A 552 -6.61 -32.54 1.52
N ARG A 553 -6.65 -31.46 2.28
CA ARG A 553 -5.89 -31.31 3.54
C ARG A 553 -6.80 -30.82 4.67
N PRO A 554 -7.63 -31.69 5.25
CA PRO A 554 -8.44 -31.29 6.41
C PRO A 554 -7.55 -31.00 7.62
N ARG A 555 -7.89 -29.98 8.38
CA ARG A 555 -7.12 -29.51 9.54
C ARG A 555 -7.95 -29.56 10.81
N ASP A 556 -7.34 -30.03 11.93
CA ASP A 556 -7.95 -30.07 13.26
C ASP A 556 -7.57 -28.82 14.07
N TYR A 557 -8.18 -27.68 13.70
CA TYR A 557 -7.94 -26.41 14.39
C TYR A 557 -8.34 -26.46 15.88
N GLN A 558 -9.50 -27.09 16.19
CA GLN A 558 -10.00 -27.16 17.55
C GLN A 558 -9.13 -28.06 18.45
N GLY A 559 -8.72 -29.20 17.94
CA GLY A 559 -7.83 -30.11 18.67
C GLY A 559 -6.47 -29.48 18.89
N ALA A 560 -5.91 -28.80 17.90
CA ALA A 560 -4.62 -28.08 18.05
C ALA A 560 -4.73 -26.96 19.10
N ALA A 561 -5.80 -26.19 19.08
CA ALA A 561 -6.04 -25.15 20.08
C ALA A 561 -6.16 -25.74 21.49
N ALA A 562 -6.90 -26.87 21.65
CA ALA A 562 -7.05 -27.57 22.95
C ALA A 562 -5.71 -28.11 23.49
N ARG A 563 -4.77 -28.47 22.62
CA ARG A 563 -3.42 -28.91 23.01
C ARG A 563 -2.41 -27.77 23.18
N GLY A 564 -2.81 -26.50 22.93
CA GLY A 564 -1.89 -25.35 22.95
C GLY A 564 -0.90 -25.32 21.76
N GLU A 565 -1.23 -26.01 20.67
CA GLU A 565 -0.43 -26.15 19.45
C GLU A 565 -0.94 -25.23 18.33
N SER A 566 -1.46 -24.05 18.67
CA SER A 566 -2.03 -23.12 17.71
C SER A 566 -1.47 -21.71 17.90
N LEU A 567 -1.17 -21.04 16.79
CA LEU A 567 -0.78 -19.63 16.75
C LEU A 567 -2.01 -18.69 16.64
N GLU A 568 -3.23 -19.22 16.53
CA GLU A 568 -4.45 -18.40 16.40
C GLU A 568 -4.59 -17.31 17.47
N PRO A 569 -4.33 -17.55 18.77
CA PRO A 569 -4.43 -16.48 19.78
C PRO A 569 -3.45 -15.33 19.51
N PHE A 570 -2.25 -15.65 19.05
CA PHE A 570 -1.22 -14.65 18.74
C PHE A 570 -1.60 -13.83 17.50
N ILE A 571 -2.07 -14.49 16.43
CA ILE A 571 -2.55 -13.83 15.21
C ILE A 571 -3.73 -12.92 15.54
N THR A 572 -4.69 -13.40 16.36
CA THR A 572 -5.82 -12.60 16.82
C THR A 572 -5.35 -11.33 17.49
N ARG A 573 -4.44 -11.46 18.47
CA ARG A 573 -3.90 -10.29 19.17
C ARG A 573 -3.15 -9.34 18.25
N LEU A 574 -2.35 -9.85 17.31
CA LEU A 574 -1.65 -9.04 16.34
C LEU A 574 -2.63 -8.24 15.45
N ASN A 575 -3.70 -8.87 14.96
CA ASN A 575 -4.72 -8.20 14.16
C ASN A 575 -5.54 -7.18 14.97
N GLU A 576 -5.80 -7.42 16.27
CA GLU A 576 -6.40 -6.43 17.17
C GLU A 576 -5.50 -5.19 17.31
N ILE A 577 -4.19 -5.38 17.57
CA ILE A 577 -3.22 -4.29 17.67
C ILE A 577 -3.21 -3.48 16.37
N ARG A 578 -3.17 -4.14 15.22
CA ARG A 578 -3.19 -3.49 13.91
C ARG A 578 -4.44 -2.62 13.70
N ARG A 579 -5.60 -3.08 14.15
CA ARG A 579 -6.86 -2.30 14.07
C ARG A 579 -6.88 -1.09 15.00
N LEU A 580 -6.25 -1.18 16.16
CA LEU A 580 -6.22 -0.13 17.17
C LEU A 580 -5.27 1.02 16.79
N HIS A 581 -4.24 0.76 15.98
CA HIS A 581 -3.15 1.69 15.71
C HIS A 581 -3.14 2.20 14.27
N PRO A 582 -3.65 3.42 14.01
CA PRO A 582 -3.59 4.06 12.69
C PRO A 582 -2.16 4.16 12.10
N ALA A 583 -1.14 4.27 12.96
CA ALA A 583 0.25 4.25 12.51
C ALA A 583 0.60 2.97 11.73
N LEU A 584 -0.03 1.83 12.03
CA LEU A 584 0.15 0.56 11.30
C LEU A 584 -0.67 0.48 10.00
N HIS A 585 -1.56 1.44 9.74
CA HIS A 585 -2.34 1.52 8.50
C HIS A 585 -1.61 2.28 7.38
N GLN A 586 -0.44 2.87 7.68
CA GLN A 586 0.35 3.66 6.75
C GLN A 586 1.58 2.87 6.27
N LEU A 587 2.01 3.12 5.03
CA LEU A 587 3.20 2.46 4.46
C LEU A 587 4.44 3.34 4.52
N ARG A 588 4.30 4.67 4.31
CA ARG A 588 5.40 5.64 4.16
C ARG A 588 6.10 6.01 5.45
N ASN A 589 5.49 5.73 6.59
CA ASN A 589 5.79 6.29 7.91
C ASN A 589 6.74 5.41 8.75
N ILE A 590 7.62 4.63 8.12
CA ILE A 590 8.54 3.73 8.82
C ILE A 590 9.91 4.38 9.05
N THR A 591 10.44 4.26 10.26
CA THR A 591 11.80 4.67 10.64
C THR A 591 12.49 3.51 11.34
N PHE A 592 13.67 3.10 10.84
CA PHE A 592 14.50 2.08 11.48
C PHE A 592 15.45 2.71 12.48
N HIS A 593 15.57 2.10 13.66
CA HIS A 593 16.41 2.54 14.76
C HIS A 593 17.68 1.70 14.90
N HIS A 594 18.71 2.29 15.45
CA HIS A 594 19.97 1.58 15.68
C HIS A 594 19.85 0.60 16.84
N VAL A 595 20.34 -0.62 16.64
CA VAL A 595 20.49 -1.66 17.68
C VAL A 595 21.83 -2.34 17.43
N GLU A 596 22.65 -2.47 18.47
CA GLU A 596 24.00 -3.06 18.36
C GLU A 596 23.97 -4.57 18.07
N ASN A 597 22.92 -5.28 18.52
CA ASN A 597 22.75 -6.71 18.28
C ASN A 597 22.11 -6.98 16.91
N ASP A 598 22.77 -7.79 16.07
CA ASP A 598 22.29 -8.15 14.73
C ASP A 598 21.08 -9.10 14.74
N ALA A 599 20.82 -9.77 15.85
CA ALA A 599 19.60 -10.56 16.04
C ALA A 599 18.39 -9.73 16.47
N LEU A 600 18.56 -8.45 16.79
CA LEU A 600 17.46 -7.55 17.14
C LEU A 600 17.23 -6.52 16.03
N LEU A 601 15.97 -6.35 15.63
CA LEU A 601 15.52 -5.32 14.70
C LEU A 601 14.56 -4.38 15.41
N ALA A 602 14.76 -3.05 15.27
CA ALA A 602 13.87 -2.04 15.82
C ALA A 602 13.45 -1.03 14.76
N TYR A 603 12.17 -0.72 14.71
CA TYR A 603 11.59 0.30 13.85
C TYR A 603 10.32 0.89 14.45
N SER A 604 10.00 2.11 14.05
CA SER A 604 8.78 2.78 14.47
C SER A 604 7.93 3.21 13.29
N LYS A 605 6.66 3.44 13.56
CA LYS A 605 5.70 4.05 12.66
C LYS A 605 4.95 5.16 13.40
N PHE A 606 4.82 6.30 12.77
CA PHE A 606 4.14 7.46 13.32
C PHE A 606 3.08 7.98 12.34
N ASP A 607 1.86 8.16 12.83
CA ASP A 607 0.78 8.80 12.07
C ASP A 607 0.59 10.25 12.52
N PRO A 608 1.00 11.25 11.72
CA PRO A 608 0.90 12.65 12.11
C PRO A 608 -0.55 13.18 12.17
N VAL A 609 -1.52 12.47 11.57
CA VAL A 609 -2.93 12.86 11.58
C VAL A 609 -3.56 12.59 12.94
N THR A 610 -3.30 11.42 13.48
CA THR A 610 -3.87 10.98 14.78
C THR A 610 -2.92 11.21 15.94
N GLY A 611 -1.60 11.36 15.66
CA GLY A 611 -0.55 11.37 16.67
C GLY A 611 -0.27 9.98 17.24
N ASP A 612 -0.76 8.93 16.59
CA ASP A 612 -0.48 7.56 16.99
C ASP A 612 0.95 7.16 16.63
N ALA A 613 1.66 6.54 17.56
CA ALA A 613 3.02 6.06 17.37
C ALA A 613 3.17 4.65 17.91
N VAL A 614 3.77 3.78 17.10
CA VAL A 614 4.06 2.40 17.44
C VAL A 614 5.54 2.12 17.20
N LEU A 615 6.22 1.61 18.18
CA LEU A 615 7.59 1.12 18.10
C LEU A 615 7.59 -0.40 18.18
N VAL A 616 8.23 -1.04 17.23
CA VAL A 616 8.32 -2.50 17.13
C VAL A 616 9.78 -2.93 17.32
N VAL A 617 10.00 -3.88 18.23
CA VAL A 617 11.29 -4.53 18.42
C VAL A 617 11.10 -6.01 18.23
N VAL A 618 11.91 -6.64 17.38
CA VAL A 618 11.78 -8.07 17.05
C VAL A 618 13.09 -8.79 17.31
N ASN A 619 13.02 -9.90 18.00
CA ASN A 619 14.11 -10.88 18.07
C ASN A 619 14.01 -11.77 16.81
N LEU A 620 15.03 -11.75 15.95
CA LEU A 620 15.10 -12.53 14.73
C LEU A 620 15.61 -13.96 14.94
N ASN A 621 16.13 -14.28 16.15
CA ASN A 621 16.58 -15.62 16.54
C ASN A 621 15.42 -16.38 17.20
N PRO A 622 14.84 -17.41 16.55
CA PRO A 622 13.73 -18.16 17.13
C PRO A 622 14.16 -19.15 18.24
N PHE A 623 15.45 -19.37 18.44
CA PHE A 623 16.00 -20.41 19.28
C PHE A 623 16.62 -19.94 20.60
N GLY A 624 16.75 -18.65 20.80
CA GLY A 624 17.41 -18.11 21.99
C GLY A 624 16.99 -16.69 22.33
N ALA A 625 17.22 -16.35 23.58
CA ALA A 625 17.04 -14.98 24.06
C ALA A 625 18.12 -14.09 23.48
N GLU A 626 17.72 -12.92 23.03
CA GLU A 626 18.60 -11.87 22.53
C GLU A 626 18.35 -10.57 23.30
N ASP A 627 19.41 -9.84 23.54
CA ASP A 627 19.35 -8.57 24.25
C ASP A 627 20.26 -7.52 23.64
N GLY A 628 19.98 -6.26 23.92
CA GLY A 628 20.78 -5.13 23.42
C GLY A 628 20.15 -3.78 23.74
N THR A 629 20.92 -2.73 23.46
CA THR A 629 20.44 -1.36 23.60
C THR A 629 19.93 -0.85 22.26
N ILE A 630 18.72 -0.28 22.28
CA ILE A 630 18.10 0.39 21.16
C ILE A 630 18.29 1.89 21.31
N TRP A 631 18.76 2.54 20.24
CA TRP A 631 18.94 3.99 20.16
C TRP A 631 17.84 4.57 19.24
N LEU A 632 16.91 5.32 19.84
CA LEU A 632 15.76 5.86 19.15
C LEU A 632 16.08 7.21 18.48
N ASP A 633 15.57 7.39 17.27
CA ASP A 633 15.40 8.70 16.64
C ASP A 633 14.11 9.31 17.18
N LEU A 634 14.20 10.05 18.30
CA LEU A 634 13.05 10.63 18.98
C LEU A 634 12.32 11.69 18.14
N PRO A 635 13.01 12.57 17.36
CA PRO A 635 12.33 13.48 16.45
C PRO A 635 11.46 12.80 15.39
N ALA A 636 11.84 11.62 14.91
CA ALA A 636 11.02 10.84 13.98
C ALA A 636 9.71 10.34 14.63
N LEU A 637 9.65 10.31 15.96
CA LEU A 637 8.46 9.99 16.76
C LEU A 637 7.71 11.25 17.24
N GLY A 638 8.14 12.46 16.84
CA GLY A 638 7.56 13.72 17.30
C GLY A 638 7.94 14.11 18.73
N LEU A 639 9.06 13.62 19.24
CA LEU A 639 9.58 13.84 20.60
C LEU A 639 10.92 14.59 20.57
N ASP A 640 11.23 15.31 21.65
CA ASP A 640 12.54 15.96 21.82
C ASP A 640 13.63 14.95 22.21
N TRP A 641 14.90 15.19 21.79
CA TRP A 641 16.03 14.29 21.99
C TRP A 641 16.29 13.87 23.46
N HIS A 642 15.90 14.69 24.42
CA HIS A 642 16.11 14.44 25.86
C HIS A 642 14.82 14.00 26.59
N GLU A 643 13.76 13.78 25.84
CA GLU A 643 12.47 13.41 26.43
C GLU A 643 12.48 11.98 26.95
N THR A 644 11.81 11.77 28.07
CA THR A 644 11.50 10.43 28.59
C THR A 644 9.98 10.24 28.61
N PHE A 645 9.53 9.07 28.20
CA PHE A 645 8.12 8.79 27.97
C PHE A 645 7.74 7.39 28.43
N TRP A 646 6.46 7.18 28.68
CA TRP A 646 5.91 5.86 28.95
C TRP A 646 5.58 5.15 27.65
N VAL A 647 5.93 3.86 27.57
CA VAL A 647 5.50 2.94 26.52
C VAL A 647 4.70 1.81 27.13
N ARG A 648 3.71 1.32 26.41
CA ARG A 648 2.95 0.13 26.76
C ARG A 648 3.14 -0.92 25.69
N ASP A 649 3.55 -2.12 26.10
CA ASP A 649 3.60 -3.27 25.21
C ASP A 649 2.20 -3.82 24.96
N GLU A 650 1.74 -3.76 23.72
CA GLU A 650 0.42 -4.22 23.32
C GLU A 650 0.31 -5.76 23.33
N LEU A 651 1.42 -6.50 23.26
CA LEU A 651 1.41 -7.95 23.36
C LEU A 651 1.25 -8.44 24.81
N THR A 652 1.93 -7.81 25.77
CA THR A 652 1.97 -8.26 27.17
C THR A 652 1.13 -7.40 28.11
N GLY A 653 0.87 -6.14 27.74
CA GLY A 653 0.24 -5.13 28.59
C GLY A 653 1.18 -4.45 29.57
N GLU A 654 2.45 -4.82 29.61
CA GLU A 654 3.47 -4.22 30.47
C GLU A 654 3.79 -2.79 30.07
N GLN A 655 4.25 -1.99 31.05
CA GLN A 655 4.62 -0.59 30.82
C GLN A 655 6.07 -0.34 31.20
N TYR A 656 6.75 0.44 30.37
CA TYR A 656 8.15 0.80 30.58
C TYR A 656 8.33 2.31 30.46
N ARG A 657 9.35 2.84 31.14
CA ARG A 657 9.78 4.23 30.93
C ARG A 657 11.01 4.25 30.06
N TRP A 658 10.88 4.84 28.90
CA TRP A 658 11.90 4.87 27.86
C TRP A 658 12.40 6.30 27.60
N GLY A 659 13.54 6.42 26.96
CA GLY A 659 14.16 7.64 26.45
C GLY A 659 14.88 7.34 25.15
N GLN A 660 15.99 8.04 24.87
CA GLN A 660 16.77 7.85 23.67
C GLN A 660 17.41 6.45 23.59
N ALA A 661 17.98 5.95 24.70
CA ALA A 661 18.66 4.65 24.79
C ALA A 661 17.92 3.71 25.74
N ASN A 662 17.55 2.51 25.29
CA ASN A 662 16.73 1.58 26.05
C ASN A 662 17.24 0.15 25.91
N TYR A 663 17.48 -0.51 27.05
CA TYR A 663 17.84 -1.93 27.05
C TYR A 663 16.59 -2.80 26.87
N VAL A 664 16.70 -3.80 26.00
CA VAL A 664 15.64 -4.78 25.71
C VAL A 664 16.21 -6.18 25.75
N ARG A 665 15.41 -7.12 26.25
CA ARG A 665 15.66 -8.54 26.15
C ARG A 665 14.39 -9.26 25.73
N LEU A 666 14.46 -10.04 24.65
CA LEU A 666 13.35 -10.83 24.11
C LEU A 666 13.72 -12.31 24.10
N ASP A 667 12.85 -13.16 24.63
CA ASP A 667 13.10 -14.59 24.79
C ASP A 667 11.94 -15.41 24.18
N PRO A 668 12.12 -15.99 22.98
CA PRO A 668 11.09 -16.78 22.29
C PRO A 668 10.80 -18.12 22.97
N LEU A 669 11.65 -18.55 23.89
CA LEU A 669 11.51 -19.83 24.60
C LEU A 669 10.65 -19.72 25.86
N THR A 670 10.24 -18.53 26.26
CA THR A 670 9.29 -18.34 27.36
C THR A 670 7.91 -18.92 27.00
N PRO A 671 7.07 -19.26 27.97
CA PRO A 671 5.69 -19.73 27.72
C PRO A 671 4.86 -18.73 26.91
N SER A 672 5.11 -17.42 27.07
CA SER A 672 4.49 -16.34 26.30
C SER A 672 5.09 -16.16 24.90
N ARG A 673 6.18 -16.86 24.57
CA ARG A 673 6.94 -16.73 23.30
C ARG A 673 7.19 -15.27 22.95
N GLN A 674 7.89 -14.58 23.83
CA GLN A 674 8.15 -13.13 23.68
C GLN A 674 9.17 -12.89 22.55
N VAL A 675 8.70 -13.00 21.32
CA VAL A 675 9.50 -12.78 20.11
C VAL A 675 9.63 -11.30 19.76
N ALA A 676 8.74 -10.45 20.28
CA ALA A 676 8.71 -9.03 19.96
C ALA A 676 8.09 -8.20 21.09
N HIS A 677 8.40 -6.90 21.07
CA HIS A 677 7.59 -5.85 21.67
C HIS A 677 6.88 -5.07 20.58
N ILE A 678 5.62 -4.76 20.78
CA ILE A 678 4.85 -3.78 19.99
C ILE A 678 4.40 -2.70 20.96
N LEU A 679 5.15 -1.62 20.99
CA LEU A 679 5.03 -0.58 22.00
C LEU A 679 4.23 0.59 21.51
N ASN A 680 3.14 0.94 22.20
CA ASN A 680 2.37 2.14 21.98
C ASN A 680 2.95 3.29 22.82
N LEU A 681 3.01 4.49 22.23
CA LEU A 681 3.49 5.71 22.86
C LEU A 681 2.32 6.69 23.10
N PRO A 682 1.59 6.61 24.22
CA PRO A 682 0.36 7.40 24.41
C PRO A 682 0.60 8.92 24.49
N GLN A 683 1.80 9.36 24.90
CA GLN A 683 2.11 10.78 25.11
C GLN A 683 2.32 11.57 23.80
N VAL A 684 2.67 10.88 22.69
CA VAL A 684 2.88 11.52 21.38
C VAL A 684 1.57 12.10 20.84
N ARG A 685 0.43 11.54 21.23
CA ARG A 685 -0.90 12.03 20.82
C ARG A 685 -1.18 13.50 21.20
N GLU A 686 -0.54 14.03 22.24
CA GLU A 686 -0.73 15.40 22.71
C GLU A 686 0.19 16.40 22.02
N SER A 687 1.45 16.03 21.71
CA SER A 687 2.46 16.91 21.13
C SER A 687 2.36 17.04 19.60
N ALA A 688 1.88 16.01 18.91
CA ALA A 688 1.80 15.97 17.44
C ALA A 688 0.79 16.95 16.79
N ARG A 689 -0.04 17.63 17.58
CA ARG A 689 -1.01 18.65 17.11
C ARG A 689 -0.36 19.88 16.46
N THR A 690 0.95 20.02 16.53
CA THR A 690 1.71 21.14 15.97
C THR A 690 2.21 20.88 14.53
N HIS A 691 2.14 19.65 14.01
CA HIS A 691 2.50 19.39 12.62
C HIS A 691 1.26 19.49 11.72
N LEU A 692 1.22 20.58 10.96
CA LEU A 692 0.14 20.98 10.07
C LEU A 692 -0.12 19.91 8.99
N VAL A 693 -1.07 19.02 9.23
CA VAL A 693 -1.70 18.23 8.18
C VAL A 693 -2.99 18.95 7.80
N PHE A 694 -2.99 19.58 6.62
CA PHE A 694 -4.20 20.22 6.11
C PHE A 694 -5.16 19.13 5.60
N ARG A 695 -6.33 19.04 6.24
CA ARG A 695 -7.47 18.30 5.69
C ARG A 695 -8.23 19.24 4.75
N PRO A 696 -8.70 18.75 3.57
CA PRO A 696 -9.53 19.54 2.66
C PRO A 696 -10.85 19.96 3.29
#